data_c65b62f0f02d7934f2d6001d9c0f5bf2
#
_entry.id   c65b62f0f02d7934f2d6001d9c0f5bf2
#
_cell.length_a   1.000
_cell.length_b   1.000
_cell.length_c   1.000
_cell.angle_alpha   90.00
_cell.angle_beta   90.00
_cell.angle_gamma   90.00
#
_symmetry.space_group_name_H-M   'P 1'
#
loop_
_entity.id
_entity.type
_entity.pdbx_description
1 polymer ?
#
loop_
_entity_poly.entity_id
_entity_poly.type
_entity_poly.pdbx_seq_one_letter_code
_entity_poly.pdbx_strand_id
1 'polypeptide(L)'
;MTLARHFASPAEALGYALTLHQHGRHAECGAVCRAILAVKPDHHGASFLLGVAAFALGRFEESQRRLAVTIALKPDLADACFNLALLLRRRGRLSEAAALQARGIRLAPGQTDAGPATALGAMLRELGRIAAARAVHRRAVALAPDDADAWRESGHALRDGGNLGAAAAAYGRADRLDPSRTESLGDRLFTALSECDWNEYDDLCRKVLAVIDSGRGIALPLLTLLIDTSAAQQDRAARHFHRAVVQPAASPQAAAALPAARPPGSDGRITVAYLSADFHEHATAYLAAELFELHDRDRFRVVACSYGPDDGSPTRRRLVAAFDAFRDIRGSDAEQVQAMLTAEGVHILVDLKGYTRHVRFDLLARRMAPVQVAYLGYPGTMGGDVMDYVIGDRFVTPPEHQPLYRERLVIMPDSYQANDRRRPLDAPVPDRAACGLPPDGFVFCAFNAPFKITPALFGVWMRVLARVPGSVLWLQQAGRDGAGNLRREAARRGVDPDRLVFAPHRPQAEHLARYRLADLFLDSFPYTGHTTVSDALWMGLPVVTRMGETFASRVAAGLLNAAGLPETVTTALDGYEALAVRLAGDPATLAGYRRRLAAARATAPLFDSPRFTRHLESAYRTMWDRHAAGLPPESFTVPPL
;
A
#
# COMPACT_ATOMS: atom_id res chain seq x y z
N MET A 1 2.94 -48.29 13.06
CA MET A 1 2.00 -48.61 14.18
C MET A 1 0.88 -49.45 13.62
N THR A 2 0.72 -50.70 14.06
CA THR A 2 -0.45 -51.49 13.72
C THR A 2 -1.59 -51.11 14.68
N LEU A 3 -2.72 -50.65 14.13
CA LEU A 3 -3.88 -50.12 14.89
C LEU A 3 -4.34 -51.11 15.99
N ALA A 4 -4.40 -52.41 15.64
CA ALA A 4 -4.86 -53.49 16.51
C ALA A 4 -3.99 -53.76 17.76
N ARG A 5 -2.78 -53.18 17.86
CA ARG A 5 -1.92 -53.34 19.05
C ARG A 5 -2.16 -52.30 20.13
N HIS A 6 -2.89 -51.21 19.83
CA HIS A 6 -2.98 -50.03 20.70
C HIS A 6 -4.40 -49.53 20.92
N PHE A 7 -5.37 -49.91 20.08
CA PHE A 7 -6.77 -49.43 20.16
C PHE A 7 -7.75 -50.55 19.84
N ALA A 8 -8.86 -50.62 20.56
CA ALA A 8 -9.91 -51.62 20.36
C ALA A 8 -10.76 -51.34 19.09
N SER A 9 -10.79 -50.09 18.60
CA SER A 9 -11.56 -49.74 17.41
C SER A 9 -10.99 -48.50 16.69
N PRO A 10 -11.32 -48.30 15.39
CA PRO A 10 -11.02 -47.06 14.68
C PRO A 10 -11.62 -45.79 15.34
N ALA A 11 -12.76 -45.93 16.01
CA ALA A 11 -13.43 -44.81 16.72
C ALA A 11 -12.61 -44.37 17.94
N GLU A 12 -12.11 -45.33 18.74
CA GLU A 12 -11.23 -45.05 19.87
C GLU A 12 -9.92 -44.38 19.42
N ALA A 13 -9.31 -44.92 18.37
CA ALA A 13 -8.10 -44.35 17.78
C ALA A 13 -8.34 -42.90 17.28
N LEU A 14 -9.52 -42.61 16.69
CA LEU A 14 -9.87 -41.25 16.26
C LEU A 14 -10.03 -40.31 17.45
N GLY A 15 -10.67 -40.76 18.55
CA GLY A 15 -10.76 -39.97 19.79
C GLY A 15 -9.39 -39.60 20.34
N TYR A 16 -8.45 -40.55 20.35
CA TYR A 16 -7.06 -40.30 20.74
C TYR A 16 -6.35 -39.30 19.79
N ALA A 17 -6.54 -39.47 18.47
CA ALA A 17 -5.98 -38.54 17.49
C ALA A 17 -6.51 -37.11 17.66
N LEU A 18 -7.81 -36.95 18.01
CA LEU A 18 -8.40 -35.67 18.32
C LEU A 18 -7.75 -35.01 19.55
N THR A 19 -7.54 -35.79 20.61
CA THR A 19 -6.83 -35.33 21.82
C THR A 19 -5.42 -34.87 21.48
N LEU A 20 -4.67 -35.61 20.66
CA LEU A 20 -3.34 -35.22 20.21
C LEU A 20 -3.36 -33.88 19.43
N HIS A 21 -4.36 -33.73 18.57
CA HIS A 21 -4.54 -32.49 17.81
C HIS A 21 -4.79 -31.28 18.74
N GLN A 22 -5.69 -31.43 19.72
CA GLN A 22 -6.00 -30.40 20.71
C GLN A 22 -4.78 -29.97 21.55
N HIS A 23 -3.83 -30.89 21.78
CA HIS A 23 -2.56 -30.62 22.47
C HIS A 23 -1.41 -30.19 21.53
N GLY A 24 -1.70 -29.88 20.26
CA GLY A 24 -0.70 -29.42 19.30
C GLY A 24 0.24 -30.52 18.77
N ARG A 25 0.03 -31.82 19.13
CA ARG A 25 0.86 -32.95 18.71
C ARG A 25 0.47 -33.44 17.31
N HIS A 26 0.53 -32.50 16.33
CA HIS A 26 -0.02 -32.72 14.97
C HIS A 26 0.69 -33.85 14.20
N ALA A 27 1.98 -34.04 14.39
CA ALA A 27 2.73 -35.12 13.74
C ALA A 27 2.23 -36.53 14.19
N GLU A 28 1.99 -36.70 15.48
CA GLU A 28 1.49 -37.94 16.08
C GLU A 28 0.01 -38.16 15.73
N CYS A 29 -0.80 -37.11 15.79
CA CYS A 29 -2.17 -37.13 15.28
C CYS A 29 -2.21 -37.65 13.84
N GLY A 30 -1.38 -37.12 12.95
CA GLY A 30 -1.28 -37.58 11.57
C GLY A 30 -0.86 -39.04 11.43
N ALA A 31 0.04 -39.53 12.29
CA ALA A 31 0.45 -40.94 12.29
C ALA A 31 -0.71 -41.87 12.68
N VAL A 32 -1.49 -41.55 13.71
CA VAL A 32 -2.68 -42.29 14.12
C VAL A 32 -3.74 -42.28 13.02
N CYS A 33 -4.02 -41.12 12.41
CA CYS A 33 -4.99 -41.02 11.33
C CYS A 33 -4.59 -41.85 10.10
N ARG A 34 -3.30 -41.89 9.72
CA ARG A 34 -2.81 -42.78 8.65
C ARG A 34 -2.98 -44.26 8.98
N ALA A 35 -2.79 -44.65 10.24
CA ALA A 35 -3.03 -46.04 10.67
C ALA A 35 -4.52 -46.42 10.59
N ILE A 36 -5.43 -45.49 10.92
CA ILE A 36 -6.88 -45.69 10.74
C ILE A 36 -7.21 -45.88 9.25
N LEU A 37 -6.69 -44.99 8.38
CA LEU A 37 -6.96 -45.02 6.95
C LEU A 37 -6.35 -46.22 6.24
N ALA A 38 -5.30 -46.86 6.79
CA ALA A 38 -4.76 -48.12 6.29
C ALA A 38 -5.71 -49.29 6.49
N VAL A 39 -6.54 -49.25 7.54
CA VAL A 39 -7.54 -50.31 7.83
C VAL A 39 -8.91 -49.95 7.24
N LYS A 40 -9.27 -48.66 7.26
CA LYS A 40 -10.54 -48.14 6.77
C LYS A 40 -10.30 -46.91 5.88
N PRO A 41 -10.03 -47.09 4.57
CA PRO A 41 -9.66 -45.99 3.66
C PRO A 41 -10.75 -44.92 3.48
N ASP A 42 -12.01 -45.27 3.68
CA ASP A 42 -13.20 -44.42 3.57
C ASP A 42 -13.59 -43.70 4.89
N HIS A 43 -12.73 -43.75 5.90
CA HIS A 43 -13.01 -43.14 7.20
C HIS A 43 -12.89 -41.61 7.12
N HIS A 44 -14.00 -40.92 6.82
CA HIS A 44 -14.03 -39.46 6.60
C HIS A 44 -13.46 -38.65 7.78
N GLY A 45 -13.73 -39.04 9.05
CA GLY A 45 -13.21 -38.34 10.23
C GLY A 45 -11.68 -38.43 10.36
N ALA A 46 -11.07 -39.58 10.03
CA ALA A 46 -9.61 -39.72 10.01
C ALA A 46 -8.99 -38.93 8.83
N SER A 47 -9.65 -38.93 7.66
CA SER A 47 -9.22 -38.12 6.52
C SER A 47 -9.28 -36.63 6.83
N PHE A 48 -10.35 -36.17 7.48
CA PHE A 48 -10.51 -34.76 7.92
C PHE A 48 -9.39 -34.38 8.89
N LEU A 49 -9.23 -35.13 9.97
CA LEU A 49 -8.26 -34.80 11.01
C LEU A 49 -6.80 -34.85 10.51
N LEU A 50 -6.51 -35.78 9.58
CA LEU A 50 -5.21 -35.84 8.89
C LEU A 50 -5.01 -34.58 8.02
N GLY A 51 -6.05 -34.14 7.33
CA GLY A 51 -6.00 -32.90 6.55
C GLY A 51 -5.71 -31.67 7.39
N VAL A 52 -6.37 -31.52 8.55
CA VAL A 52 -6.15 -30.44 9.50
C VAL A 52 -4.75 -30.52 10.14
N ALA A 53 -4.30 -31.71 10.55
CA ALA A 53 -2.95 -31.89 11.09
C ALA A 53 -1.86 -31.59 10.05
N ALA A 54 -2.07 -31.98 8.80
CA ALA A 54 -1.16 -31.67 7.69
C ALA A 54 -1.08 -30.16 7.44
N PHE A 55 -2.21 -29.44 7.54
CA PHE A 55 -2.23 -27.97 7.45
C PHE A 55 -1.36 -27.33 8.55
N ALA A 56 -1.55 -27.75 9.80
CA ALA A 56 -0.78 -27.25 10.93
C ALA A 56 0.74 -27.51 10.80
N LEU A 57 1.12 -28.60 10.11
CA LEU A 57 2.51 -28.95 9.82
C LEU A 57 3.06 -28.31 8.53
N GLY A 58 2.30 -27.45 7.86
CA GLY A 58 2.71 -26.83 6.59
C GLY A 58 2.69 -27.77 5.38
N ARG A 59 2.12 -28.98 5.49
CA ARG A 59 2.03 -29.98 4.41
C ARG A 59 0.79 -29.71 3.56
N PHE A 60 0.79 -28.62 2.82
CA PHE A 60 -0.41 -28.08 2.17
C PHE A 60 -1.00 -29.00 1.09
N GLU A 61 -0.17 -29.71 0.30
CA GLU A 61 -0.65 -30.68 -0.70
C GLU A 61 -1.34 -31.89 -0.05
N GLU A 62 -0.79 -32.43 1.04
CA GLU A 62 -1.40 -33.50 1.80
C GLU A 62 -2.73 -33.04 2.39
N SER A 63 -2.74 -31.85 3.00
CA SER A 63 -3.94 -31.22 3.55
C SER A 63 -5.03 -31.06 2.50
N GLN A 64 -4.72 -30.50 1.34
CA GLN A 64 -5.69 -30.28 0.26
C GLN A 64 -6.30 -31.58 -0.22
N ARG A 65 -5.46 -32.61 -0.49
CA ARG A 65 -5.95 -33.91 -0.92
C ARG A 65 -6.87 -34.56 0.11
N ARG A 66 -6.49 -34.53 1.40
CA ARG A 66 -7.26 -35.13 2.47
C ARG A 66 -8.58 -34.45 2.74
N LEU A 67 -8.62 -33.10 2.73
CA LEU A 67 -9.85 -32.35 2.88
C LEU A 67 -10.78 -32.54 1.66
N ALA A 68 -10.24 -32.62 0.45
CA ALA A 68 -11.04 -32.90 -0.75
C ALA A 68 -11.66 -34.32 -0.69
N VAL A 69 -10.88 -35.35 -0.27
CA VAL A 69 -11.40 -36.70 -0.03
C VAL A 69 -12.47 -36.68 1.05
N THR A 70 -12.29 -35.94 2.13
CA THR A 70 -13.30 -35.79 3.18
C THR A 70 -14.62 -35.25 2.64
N ILE A 71 -14.57 -34.20 1.81
CA ILE A 71 -15.77 -33.59 1.18
C ILE A 71 -16.44 -34.59 0.22
N ALA A 72 -15.67 -35.45 -0.46
CA ALA A 72 -16.21 -36.47 -1.34
C ALA A 72 -16.91 -37.60 -0.54
N LEU A 73 -16.31 -38.01 0.58
CA LEU A 73 -16.88 -39.04 1.46
C LEU A 73 -18.06 -38.57 2.30
N LYS A 74 -18.03 -37.30 2.73
CA LYS A 74 -19.07 -36.67 3.53
C LYS A 74 -19.35 -35.22 3.02
N PRO A 75 -20.21 -35.09 1.99
CA PRO A 75 -20.46 -33.80 1.32
C PRO A 75 -21.16 -32.71 2.17
N ASP A 76 -21.76 -33.11 3.28
CA ASP A 76 -22.49 -32.29 4.26
C ASP A 76 -21.63 -31.82 5.44
N LEU A 77 -20.33 -32.15 5.48
CA LEU A 77 -19.44 -31.69 6.54
C LEU A 77 -18.95 -30.26 6.28
N ALA A 78 -19.59 -29.29 6.93
CA ALA A 78 -19.28 -27.87 6.81
C ALA A 78 -17.82 -27.56 7.15
N ASP A 79 -17.27 -28.14 8.22
CA ASP A 79 -15.90 -27.93 8.70
C ASP A 79 -14.84 -28.29 7.64
N ALA A 80 -15.10 -29.34 6.84
CA ALA A 80 -14.18 -29.69 5.77
C ALA A 80 -14.15 -28.62 4.67
N CYS A 81 -15.32 -28.00 4.38
CA CYS A 81 -15.39 -26.87 3.45
C CYS A 81 -14.65 -25.64 4.00
N PHE A 82 -14.81 -25.31 5.30
CA PHE A 82 -14.13 -24.17 5.93
C PHE A 82 -12.60 -24.35 5.95
N ASN A 83 -12.12 -25.54 6.34
CA ASN A 83 -10.68 -25.80 6.39
C ASN A 83 -10.04 -25.82 5.00
N LEU A 84 -10.73 -26.37 3.99
CA LEU A 84 -10.23 -26.32 2.61
C LEU A 84 -10.27 -24.90 2.05
N ALA A 85 -11.28 -24.11 2.39
CA ALA A 85 -11.36 -22.71 2.01
C ALA A 85 -10.21 -21.89 2.61
N LEU A 86 -9.89 -22.09 3.89
CA LEU A 86 -8.74 -21.45 4.55
C LEU A 86 -7.41 -21.77 3.85
N LEU A 87 -7.21 -23.05 3.51
CA LEU A 87 -6.03 -23.52 2.78
C LEU A 87 -5.94 -22.86 1.39
N LEU A 88 -7.03 -22.85 0.63
CA LEU A 88 -7.07 -22.27 -0.72
C LEU A 88 -6.85 -20.76 -0.69
N ARG A 89 -7.41 -20.05 0.31
CA ARG A 89 -7.14 -18.63 0.53
C ARG A 89 -5.64 -18.39 0.73
N ARG A 90 -4.99 -19.19 1.60
CA ARG A 90 -3.56 -19.10 1.85
C ARG A 90 -2.72 -19.38 0.59
N ARG A 91 -3.23 -20.18 -0.34
CA ARG A 91 -2.60 -20.47 -1.64
C ARG A 91 -2.99 -19.50 -2.76
N GLY A 92 -3.62 -18.39 -2.46
CA GLY A 92 -4.05 -17.38 -3.44
C GLY A 92 -5.26 -17.78 -4.30
N ARG A 93 -5.83 -19.01 -4.12
CA ARG A 93 -7.01 -19.51 -4.87
C ARG A 93 -8.32 -18.95 -4.29
N LEU A 94 -8.41 -17.62 -4.28
CA LEU A 94 -9.40 -16.85 -3.50
C LEU A 94 -10.85 -17.11 -3.96
N SER A 95 -11.09 -17.23 -5.26
CA SER A 95 -12.43 -17.50 -5.80
C SER A 95 -12.97 -18.86 -5.36
N GLU A 96 -12.13 -19.89 -5.37
CA GLU A 96 -12.50 -21.23 -4.93
C GLU A 96 -12.67 -21.30 -3.42
N ALA A 97 -11.81 -20.60 -2.68
CA ALA A 97 -11.94 -20.46 -1.24
C ALA A 97 -13.30 -19.83 -0.87
N ALA A 98 -13.68 -18.73 -1.51
CA ALA A 98 -14.96 -18.07 -1.27
C ALA A 98 -16.17 -18.97 -1.61
N ALA A 99 -16.08 -19.76 -2.69
CA ALA A 99 -17.14 -20.69 -3.07
C ALA A 99 -17.33 -21.80 -2.03
N LEU A 100 -16.22 -22.39 -1.53
CA LEU A 100 -16.23 -23.42 -0.48
C LEU A 100 -16.71 -22.85 0.86
N GLN A 101 -16.24 -21.66 1.23
CA GLN A 101 -16.70 -20.97 2.44
C GLN A 101 -18.21 -20.74 2.42
N ALA A 102 -18.75 -20.26 1.28
CA ALA A 102 -20.19 -20.07 1.10
C ALA A 102 -20.97 -21.41 1.14
N ARG A 103 -20.37 -22.51 0.62
CA ARG A 103 -20.95 -23.85 0.73
C ARG A 103 -21.01 -24.31 2.19
N GLY A 104 -19.93 -24.15 2.96
CA GLY A 104 -19.88 -24.50 4.38
C GLY A 104 -20.96 -23.77 5.18
N ILE A 105 -21.14 -22.47 4.95
CA ILE A 105 -22.20 -21.66 5.60
C ILE A 105 -23.60 -22.19 5.28
N ARG A 106 -23.87 -22.64 4.04
CA ARG A 106 -25.15 -23.24 3.68
C ARG A 106 -25.40 -24.59 4.35
N LEU A 107 -24.33 -25.37 4.59
CA LEU A 107 -24.41 -26.68 5.25
C LEU A 107 -24.62 -26.57 6.78
N ALA A 108 -24.31 -25.42 7.36
CA ALA A 108 -24.49 -25.14 8.79
C ALA A 108 -25.44 -23.95 9.03
N PRO A 109 -26.73 -24.03 8.67
CA PRO A 109 -27.66 -22.88 8.73
C PRO A 109 -27.95 -22.40 10.15
N GLY A 110 -27.79 -23.26 11.16
CA GLY A 110 -27.98 -22.94 12.59
C GLY A 110 -26.73 -22.39 13.29
N GLN A 111 -25.64 -22.12 12.56
CA GLN A 111 -24.41 -21.63 13.15
C GLN A 111 -24.60 -20.20 13.67
N THR A 112 -24.31 -20.01 14.96
CA THR A 112 -24.35 -18.71 15.65
C THR A 112 -23.00 -17.99 15.63
N ASP A 113 -21.92 -18.70 15.29
CA ASP A 113 -20.58 -18.13 15.15
C ASP A 113 -20.48 -17.26 13.89
N ALA A 114 -20.05 -16.01 14.07
CA ALA A 114 -19.83 -15.05 12.99
C ALA A 114 -18.58 -15.33 12.16
N GLY A 115 -17.62 -16.09 12.68
CA GLY A 115 -16.30 -16.31 12.06
C GLY A 115 -16.35 -16.74 10.60
N PRO A 116 -17.15 -17.78 10.23
CA PRO A 116 -17.26 -18.19 8.83
C PRO A 116 -17.85 -17.12 7.91
N ALA A 117 -18.82 -16.33 8.38
CA ALA A 117 -19.39 -15.23 7.61
C ALA A 117 -18.38 -14.08 7.47
N THR A 118 -17.68 -13.73 8.54
CA THR A 118 -16.61 -12.73 8.53
C THR A 118 -15.51 -13.11 7.54
N ALA A 119 -15.06 -14.38 7.55
CA ALA A 119 -14.06 -14.89 6.60
C ALA A 119 -14.54 -14.82 5.13
N LEU A 120 -15.80 -15.19 4.86
CA LEU A 120 -16.37 -15.06 3.52
C LEU A 120 -16.44 -13.61 3.06
N GLY A 121 -16.87 -12.70 3.93
CA GLY A 121 -16.93 -11.28 3.64
C GLY A 121 -15.57 -10.70 3.29
N ALA A 122 -14.53 -11.06 4.05
CA ALA A 122 -13.15 -10.66 3.76
C ALA A 122 -12.68 -11.18 2.39
N MET A 123 -12.91 -12.46 2.06
CA MET A 123 -12.57 -13.02 0.75
C MET A 123 -13.30 -12.32 -0.40
N LEU A 124 -14.59 -12.00 -0.23
CA LEU A 124 -15.38 -11.27 -1.23
C LEU A 124 -14.86 -9.86 -1.45
N ARG A 125 -14.41 -9.19 -0.38
CA ARG A 125 -13.77 -7.88 -0.44
C ARG A 125 -12.45 -7.94 -1.20
N GLU A 126 -11.59 -8.92 -0.91
CA GLU A 126 -10.33 -9.16 -1.64
C GLU A 126 -10.57 -9.44 -3.14
N LEU A 127 -11.70 -10.07 -3.49
CA LEU A 127 -12.14 -10.29 -4.88
C LEU A 127 -12.79 -9.05 -5.53
N GLY A 128 -12.85 -7.91 -4.85
CA GLY A 128 -13.52 -6.71 -5.34
C GLY A 128 -15.05 -6.78 -5.35
N ARG A 129 -15.65 -7.87 -4.80
CA ARG A 129 -17.11 -8.06 -4.73
C ARG A 129 -17.74 -7.35 -3.54
N ILE A 130 -17.55 -6.02 -3.48
CA ILE A 130 -17.81 -5.19 -2.30
C ILE A 130 -19.28 -5.25 -1.84
N ALA A 131 -20.24 -5.21 -2.78
CA ALA A 131 -21.66 -5.28 -2.43
C ALA A 131 -22.02 -6.61 -1.72
N ALA A 132 -21.48 -7.73 -2.20
CA ALA A 132 -21.65 -9.05 -1.59
C ALA A 132 -20.95 -9.12 -0.23
N ALA A 133 -19.74 -8.60 -0.12
CA ALA A 133 -19.00 -8.53 1.15
C ALA A 133 -19.81 -7.78 2.22
N ARG A 134 -20.35 -6.60 1.89
CA ARG A 134 -21.22 -5.81 2.79
C ARG A 134 -22.47 -6.59 3.25
N ALA A 135 -23.11 -7.34 2.35
CA ALA A 135 -24.28 -8.15 2.71
C ALA A 135 -23.92 -9.27 3.69
N VAL A 136 -22.78 -9.93 3.48
CA VAL A 136 -22.27 -10.99 4.35
C VAL A 136 -21.85 -10.44 5.71
N HIS A 137 -21.13 -9.31 5.76
CA HIS A 137 -20.73 -8.69 7.04
C HIS A 137 -21.93 -8.17 7.85
N ARG A 138 -22.98 -7.66 7.21
CA ARG A 138 -24.23 -7.35 7.94
C ARG A 138 -24.80 -8.57 8.65
N ARG A 139 -24.74 -9.74 8.02
CA ARG A 139 -25.16 -10.99 8.66
C ARG A 139 -24.21 -11.37 9.80
N ALA A 140 -22.90 -11.23 9.63
CA ALA A 140 -21.91 -11.54 10.65
C ALA A 140 -22.14 -10.72 11.92
N VAL A 141 -22.30 -9.39 11.82
CA VAL A 141 -22.56 -8.53 12.99
C VAL A 141 -23.94 -8.75 13.60
N ALA A 142 -24.92 -9.24 12.82
CA ALA A 142 -26.23 -9.61 13.37
C ALA A 142 -26.17 -10.93 14.15
N LEU A 143 -25.30 -11.87 13.76
CA LEU A 143 -25.09 -13.14 14.46
C LEU A 143 -24.28 -12.96 15.76
N ALA A 144 -23.29 -12.07 15.75
CA ALA A 144 -22.44 -11.80 16.89
C ALA A 144 -22.24 -10.27 17.06
N PRO A 145 -23.20 -9.56 17.66
CA PRO A 145 -23.15 -8.11 17.82
C PRO A 145 -22.05 -7.63 18.79
N ASP A 146 -21.48 -8.55 19.56
CA ASP A 146 -20.40 -8.29 20.53
C ASP A 146 -19.01 -8.77 20.01
N ASP A 147 -18.93 -9.22 18.76
CA ASP A 147 -17.66 -9.60 18.13
C ASP A 147 -17.00 -8.37 17.49
N ALA A 148 -15.86 -7.94 18.09
CA ALA A 148 -15.09 -6.80 17.60
C ALA A 148 -14.52 -7.01 16.18
N ASP A 149 -14.11 -8.25 15.83
CA ASP A 149 -13.61 -8.58 14.49
C ASP A 149 -14.71 -8.47 13.43
N ALA A 150 -15.92 -8.94 13.72
CA ALA A 150 -17.04 -8.82 12.80
C ALA A 150 -17.35 -7.35 12.48
N TRP A 151 -17.32 -6.47 13.50
CA TRP A 151 -17.51 -5.03 13.30
C TRP A 151 -16.36 -4.39 12.52
N ARG A 152 -15.10 -4.74 12.82
CA ARG A 152 -13.94 -4.20 12.12
C ARG A 152 -13.96 -4.59 10.64
N GLU A 153 -14.18 -5.86 10.30
CA GLU A 153 -14.28 -6.33 8.92
C GLU A 153 -15.48 -5.73 8.17
N SER A 154 -16.61 -5.51 8.88
CA SER A 154 -17.73 -4.74 8.34
C SER A 154 -17.31 -3.32 7.99
N GLY A 155 -16.54 -2.66 8.86
CA GLY A 155 -15.96 -1.35 8.62
C GLY A 155 -15.09 -1.32 7.35
N HIS A 156 -14.24 -2.33 7.15
CA HIS A 156 -13.42 -2.44 5.94
C HIS A 156 -14.29 -2.53 4.66
N ALA A 157 -15.34 -3.34 4.66
CA ALA A 157 -16.24 -3.48 3.51
C ALA A 157 -17.07 -2.20 3.26
N LEU A 158 -17.44 -1.47 4.30
CA LEU A 158 -18.12 -0.18 4.20
C LEU A 158 -17.18 0.89 3.62
N ARG A 159 -15.92 0.95 4.09
CA ARG A 159 -14.90 1.87 3.59
C ARG A 159 -14.60 1.61 2.10
N ASP A 160 -14.38 0.36 1.73
CA ASP A 160 -14.08 -0.01 0.34
C ASP A 160 -15.30 0.22 -0.58
N GLY A 161 -16.51 0.25 -0.03
CA GLY A 161 -17.74 0.65 -0.69
C GLY A 161 -18.01 2.16 -0.68
N GLY A 162 -17.07 2.99 -0.22
CA GLY A 162 -17.17 4.44 -0.19
C GLY A 162 -18.09 5.02 0.88
N ASN A 163 -18.57 4.20 1.83
CA ASN A 163 -19.41 4.67 2.95
C ASN A 163 -18.55 4.87 4.21
N LEU A 164 -17.75 5.94 4.19
CA LEU A 164 -16.74 6.19 5.22
C LEU A 164 -17.36 6.52 6.58
N GLY A 165 -18.47 7.25 6.63
CA GLY A 165 -19.17 7.54 7.90
C GLY A 165 -19.67 6.28 8.61
N ALA A 166 -20.31 5.34 7.88
CA ALA A 166 -20.70 4.06 8.45
C ALA A 166 -19.49 3.18 8.82
N ALA A 167 -18.38 3.27 8.06
CA ALA A 167 -17.16 2.59 8.40
C ALA A 167 -16.58 3.09 9.72
N ALA A 168 -16.51 4.41 9.93
CA ALA A 168 -16.05 5.01 11.19
C ALA A 168 -16.89 4.54 12.38
N ALA A 169 -18.23 4.48 12.24
CA ALA A 169 -19.13 3.98 13.27
C ALA A 169 -18.87 2.50 13.59
N ALA A 170 -18.63 1.66 12.56
CA ALA A 170 -18.31 0.24 12.74
C ALA A 170 -16.98 0.03 13.46
N TYR A 171 -15.92 0.75 13.07
CA TYR A 171 -14.62 0.73 13.76
C TYR A 171 -14.75 1.23 15.21
N GLY A 172 -15.51 2.33 15.44
CA GLY A 172 -15.78 2.81 16.79
C GLY A 172 -16.53 1.80 17.67
N ARG A 173 -17.38 0.96 17.08
CA ARG A 173 -18.02 -0.15 17.82
C ARG A 173 -16.99 -1.25 18.14
N ALA A 174 -16.13 -1.62 17.20
CA ALA A 174 -15.06 -2.58 17.42
C ALA A 174 -14.13 -2.14 18.56
N ASP A 175 -13.69 -0.87 18.58
CA ASP A 175 -12.84 -0.30 19.65
C ASP A 175 -13.51 -0.37 21.03
N ARG A 176 -14.82 -0.13 21.11
CA ARG A 176 -15.57 -0.22 22.39
C ARG A 176 -15.71 -1.66 22.89
N LEU A 177 -15.79 -2.63 21.97
CA LEU A 177 -15.90 -4.05 22.30
C LEU A 177 -14.57 -4.64 22.75
N ASP A 178 -13.49 -4.23 22.11
CA ASP A 178 -12.13 -4.67 22.49
C ASP A 178 -11.13 -3.50 22.40
N PRO A 179 -10.98 -2.70 23.48
CA PRO A 179 -10.06 -1.58 23.51
C PRO A 179 -8.57 -1.99 23.50
N SER A 180 -8.25 -3.26 23.72
CA SER A 180 -6.87 -3.77 23.67
C SER A 180 -6.35 -3.91 22.24
N ARG A 181 -7.25 -4.02 21.27
CA ARG A 181 -6.94 -4.09 19.83
C ARG A 181 -6.82 -2.69 19.24
N THR A 182 -5.64 -2.37 18.77
CA THR A 182 -5.29 -1.03 18.30
C THR A 182 -5.43 -0.84 16.80
N GLU A 183 -5.71 -1.91 16.05
CA GLU A 183 -5.84 -1.87 14.58
C GLU A 183 -7.00 -0.97 14.13
N SER A 184 -8.14 -1.04 14.83
CA SER A 184 -9.31 -0.20 14.51
C SER A 184 -9.04 1.30 14.74
N LEU A 185 -8.14 1.68 15.67
CA LEU A 185 -7.75 3.09 15.87
C LEU A 185 -7.16 3.69 14.60
N GLY A 186 -6.28 2.93 13.94
CA GLY A 186 -5.69 3.35 12.68
C GLY A 186 -6.72 3.48 11.55
N ASP A 187 -7.63 2.52 11.46
CA ASP A 187 -8.72 2.56 10.47
C ASP A 187 -9.67 3.74 10.72
N ARG A 188 -9.99 4.05 11.99
CA ARG A 188 -10.78 5.24 12.36
C ARG A 188 -10.08 6.53 11.96
N LEU A 189 -8.81 6.68 12.34
CA LEU A 189 -8.02 7.88 12.03
C LEU A 189 -7.94 8.09 10.51
N PHE A 190 -7.65 7.03 9.75
CA PHE A 190 -7.60 7.11 8.29
C PHE A 190 -8.95 7.50 7.69
N THR A 191 -10.04 6.96 8.23
CA THR A 191 -11.40 7.26 7.76
C THR A 191 -11.79 8.70 8.08
N ALA A 192 -11.50 9.17 9.31
CA ALA A 192 -11.74 10.54 9.74
C ALA A 192 -10.96 11.55 8.87
N LEU A 193 -9.69 11.29 8.60
CA LEU A 193 -8.88 12.10 7.70
C LEU A 193 -9.42 12.09 6.26
N SER A 194 -9.88 10.95 5.77
CA SER A 194 -10.42 10.81 4.39
C SER A 194 -11.72 11.60 4.19
N GLU A 195 -12.53 11.75 5.24
CA GLU A 195 -13.74 12.58 5.24
C GLU A 195 -13.50 13.99 5.80
N CYS A 196 -12.25 14.33 6.17
CA CYS A 196 -11.94 15.58 6.86
C CYS A 196 -12.87 15.81 8.07
N ASP A 197 -13.25 14.75 8.76
CA ASP A 197 -14.00 14.79 10.03
C ASP A 197 -12.99 14.79 11.20
N TRP A 198 -12.79 15.96 11.77
CA TRP A 198 -11.76 16.15 12.79
C TRP A 198 -12.30 16.21 14.23
N ASN A 199 -13.56 15.81 14.47
CA ASN A 199 -14.15 15.87 15.80
C ASN A 199 -13.38 15.06 16.86
N GLU A 200 -12.81 13.92 16.49
CA GLU A 200 -12.01 13.05 17.37
C GLU A 200 -10.51 13.02 17.00
N TYR A 201 -10.06 13.89 16.08
CA TYR A 201 -8.72 13.84 15.49
C TYR A 201 -7.60 13.85 16.54
N ASP A 202 -7.62 14.80 17.48
CA ASP A 202 -6.56 14.94 18.49
C ASP A 202 -6.51 13.74 19.45
N ASP A 203 -7.68 13.18 19.80
CA ASP A 203 -7.76 11.99 20.65
C ASP A 203 -7.22 10.75 19.93
N LEU A 204 -7.61 10.55 18.67
CA LEU A 204 -7.12 9.45 17.83
C LEU A 204 -5.62 9.55 17.59
N CYS A 205 -5.10 10.73 17.28
CA CYS A 205 -3.66 10.96 17.11
C CYS A 205 -2.90 10.63 18.39
N ARG A 206 -3.37 11.11 19.54
CA ARG A 206 -2.75 10.84 20.84
C ARG A 206 -2.69 9.34 21.16
N LYS A 207 -3.78 8.61 20.89
CA LYS A 207 -3.86 7.15 21.07
C LYS A 207 -2.92 6.40 20.13
N VAL A 208 -2.89 6.77 18.85
CA VAL A 208 -1.97 6.16 17.86
C VAL A 208 -0.51 6.41 18.24
N LEU A 209 -0.16 7.63 18.66
CA LEU A 209 1.19 7.96 19.12
C LEU A 209 1.57 7.13 20.37
N ALA A 210 0.65 6.95 21.32
CA ALA A 210 0.88 6.12 22.50
C ALA A 210 1.16 4.64 22.13
N VAL A 211 0.46 4.11 21.11
CA VAL A 211 0.75 2.77 20.57
C VAL A 211 2.16 2.69 19.99
N ILE A 212 2.55 3.69 19.19
CA ILE A 212 3.89 3.76 18.58
C ILE A 212 4.98 3.86 19.64
N ASP A 213 4.80 4.72 20.62
CA ASP A 213 5.82 5.01 21.66
C ASP A 213 5.96 3.87 22.67
N SER A 214 4.86 3.21 23.03
CA SER A 214 4.89 2.05 23.93
C SER A 214 5.32 0.75 23.28
N GLY A 215 5.21 0.64 21.95
CA GLY A 215 5.39 -0.62 21.21
C GLY A 215 4.36 -1.70 21.58
N ARG A 216 3.24 -1.32 22.19
CA ARG A 216 2.13 -2.21 22.54
C ARG A 216 0.98 -1.98 21.58
N GLY A 217 0.60 -3.01 20.82
CA GLY A 217 -0.40 -2.91 19.77
C GLY A 217 0.23 -2.64 18.39
N ILE A 218 -0.61 -2.49 17.37
CA ILE A 218 -0.18 -2.35 15.97
C ILE A 218 -0.66 -1.02 15.42
N ALA A 219 0.29 -0.22 14.92
CA ALA A 219 0.02 0.96 14.11
C ALA A 219 0.54 0.71 12.69
N LEU A 220 -0.33 0.86 11.68
CA LEU A 220 0.10 0.75 10.29
C LEU A 220 1.07 1.88 9.94
N PRO A 221 2.29 1.60 9.44
CA PRO A 221 3.29 2.64 9.17
C PRO A 221 2.80 3.77 8.27
N LEU A 222 1.89 3.49 7.32
CA LEU A 222 1.28 4.52 6.47
C LEU A 222 0.60 5.65 7.27
N LEU A 223 0.00 5.32 8.43
CA LEU A 223 -0.68 6.33 9.27
C LEU A 223 0.29 7.35 9.85
N THR A 224 1.52 6.93 10.13
CA THR A 224 2.55 7.82 10.66
C THR A 224 2.96 8.93 9.68
N LEU A 225 2.67 8.74 8.39
CA LEU A 225 2.92 9.76 7.38
C LEU A 225 1.84 10.86 7.40
N LEU A 226 0.64 10.55 7.92
CA LEU A 226 -0.56 11.40 7.84
C LEU A 226 -0.72 12.33 9.05
N ILE A 227 -0.03 12.05 10.14
CA ILE A 227 -0.06 12.82 11.38
C ILE A 227 1.34 13.34 11.72
N ASP A 228 1.41 14.31 12.61
CA ASP A 228 2.69 14.90 13.02
C ASP A 228 3.49 13.89 13.85
N THR A 229 4.46 13.24 13.21
CA THR A 229 5.36 12.25 13.80
C THR A 229 6.80 12.59 13.47
N SER A 230 7.70 12.30 14.42
CA SER A 230 9.14 12.36 14.16
C SER A 230 9.59 11.17 13.29
N ALA A 231 10.73 11.32 12.62
CA ALA A 231 11.34 10.24 11.85
C ALA A 231 11.66 9.00 12.73
N ALA A 232 12.02 9.23 14.01
CA ALA A 232 12.23 8.15 14.98
C ALA A 232 10.94 7.40 15.33
N GLN A 233 9.80 8.08 15.40
CA GLN A 233 8.49 7.42 15.58
C GLN A 233 8.10 6.59 14.37
N GLN A 234 8.36 7.07 13.16
CA GLN A 234 8.13 6.32 11.93
C GLN A 234 8.98 5.04 11.86
N ASP A 235 10.26 5.12 12.22
CA ASP A 235 11.13 3.95 12.31
C ASP A 235 10.63 2.94 13.38
N ARG A 236 10.26 3.40 14.58
CA ARG A 236 9.68 2.51 15.60
C ARG A 236 8.41 1.81 15.12
N ALA A 237 7.49 2.54 14.50
CA ALA A 237 6.25 1.99 13.96
C ALA A 237 6.54 0.93 12.89
N ALA A 238 7.45 1.22 11.95
CA ALA A 238 7.84 0.31 10.88
C ALA A 238 8.48 -0.98 11.43
N ARG A 239 9.42 -0.88 12.38
CA ARG A 239 10.06 -2.04 13.02
C ARG A 239 9.05 -2.89 13.80
N HIS A 240 8.15 -2.24 14.53
CA HIS A 240 7.13 -2.96 15.28
C HIS A 240 6.16 -3.68 14.35
N PHE A 241 5.67 -2.98 13.33
CA PHE A 241 4.77 -3.54 12.32
C PHE A 241 5.43 -4.71 11.56
N HIS A 242 6.68 -4.56 11.16
CA HIS A 242 7.43 -5.62 10.50
C HIS A 242 7.47 -6.89 11.35
N ARG A 243 7.84 -6.79 12.64
CA ARG A 243 7.91 -7.94 13.56
C ARG A 243 6.55 -8.55 13.86
N ALA A 244 5.52 -7.73 14.02
CA ALA A 244 4.20 -8.20 14.45
C ALA A 244 3.33 -8.71 13.30
N VAL A 245 3.49 -8.20 12.08
CA VAL A 245 2.60 -8.47 10.95
C VAL A 245 3.34 -9.10 9.77
N VAL A 246 4.47 -8.51 9.35
CA VAL A 246 5.17 -8.97 8.14
C VAL A 246 5.91 -10.28 8.40
N GLN A 247 6.75 -10.32 9.42
CA GLN A 247 7.56 -11.49 9.72
C GLN A 247 6.72 -12.77 9.97
N PRO A 248 5.59 -12.75 10.69
CA PRO A 248 4.72 -13.92 10.84
C PRO A 248 4.02 -14.37 9.55
N ALA A 249 3.92 -13.51 8.54
CA ALA A 249 3.39 -13.88 7.23
C ALA A 249 4.34 -14.79 6.41
N ALA A 250 5.62 -14.89 6.84
CA ALA A 250 6.56 -15.87 6.29
C ALA A 250 6.13 -17.27 6.69
N SER A 251 6.13 -18.22 5.73
CA SER A 251 5.96 -19.64 6.10
C SER A 251 7.24 -20.15 6.80
N PRO A 252 7.14 -21.18 7.67
CA PRO A 252 8.32 -21.79 8.30
C PRO A 252 9.39 -22.25 7.30
N GLN A 253 8.98 -22.58 6.06
CA GLN A 253 9.90 -22.96 4.97
C GLN A 253 10.52 -21.74 4.26
N ALA A 254 10.07 -20.51 4.57
CA ALA A 254 10.60 -19.28 3.97
C ALA A 254 12.09 -19.00 4.30
N ALA A 255 12.63 -19.69 5.31
CA ALA A 255 14.05 -19.66 5.67
C ALA A 255 14.94 -20.50 4.74
N ALA A 256 14.37 -21.20 3.74
CA ALA A 256 15.18 -21.86 2.72
C ALA A 256 16.03 -20.79 2.01
N ALA A 257 17.34 -20.98 2.08
CA ALA A 257 18.29 -20.11 1.43
C ALA A 257 17.93 -19.95 -0.07
N LEU A 258 17.97 -18.72 -0.57
CA LEU A 258 17.93 -18.53 -2.02
C LEU A 258 18.98 -19.43 -2.67
N PRO A 259 18.67 -20.07 -3.82
CA PRO A 259 19.71 -20.67 -4.63
C PRO A 259 20.83 -19.66 -4.82
N ALA A 260 22.08 -20.14 -4.82
CA ALA A 260 23.24 -19.28 -5.06
C ALA A 260 22.94 -18.38 -6.27
N ALA A 261 23.18 -17.07 -6.12
CA ALA A 261 22.94 -16.11 -7.17
C ALA A 261 23.64 -16.58 -8.44
N ARG A 262 22.88 -16.82 -9.50
CA ARG A 262 23.49 -17.11 -10.80
C ARG A 262 24.22 -15.83 -11.25
N PRO A 263 25.47 -15.94 -11.74
CA PRO A 263 26.08 -14.81 -12.42
C PRO A 263 25.16 -14.36 -13.57
N PRO A 264 25.26 -13.11 -14.03
CA PRO A 264 24.56 -12.66 -15.22
C PRO A 264 24.63 -13.72 -16.30
N GLY A 265 23.51 -14.00 -16.97
CA GLY A 265 23.42 -15.04 -17.99
C GLY A 265 24.50 -14.90 -19.06
N SER A 266 24.56 -15.83 -20.01
CA SER A 266 25.53 -15.79 -21.11
C SER A 266 25.54 -14.46 -21.92
N ASP A 267 24.45 -13.67 -21.75
CA ASP A 267 24.28 -12.33 -22.34
C ASP A 267 24.84 -11.18 -21.46
N GLY A 268 25.32 -11.47 -20.24
CA GLY A 268 25.90 -10.49 -19.32
C GLY A 268 24.94 -9.48 -18.72
N ARG A 269 23.62 -9.59 -18.95
CA ARG A 269 22.62 -8.63 -18.49
C ARG A 269 22.23 -8.86 -17.02
N ILE A 270 21.99 -7.76 -16.30
CA ILE A 270 21.39 -7.79 -14.97
C ILE A 270 19.86 -7.87 -15.14
N THR A 271 19.23 -8.90 -14.58
CA THR A 271 17.77 -9.01 -14.59
C THR A 271 17.20 -8.27 -13.39
N VAL A 272 16.39 -7.24 -13.64
CA VAL A 272 15.68 -6.44 -12.63
C VAL A 272 14.18 -6.77 -12.71
N ALA A 273 13.60 -7.18 -11.60
CA ALA A 273 12.16 -7.39 -11.50
C ALA A 273 11.50 -6.26 -10.69
N TYR A 274 10.45 -5.68 -11.23
CA TYR A 274 9.62 -4.68 -10.54
C TYR A 274 8.34 -5.33 -10.02
N LEU A 275 8.13 -5.25 -8.72
CA LEU A 275 6.97 -5.84 -8.02
C LEU A 275 5.96 -4.75 -7.67
N SER A 276 4.72 -4.84 -8.16
CA SER A 276 3.67 -3.86 -7.86
C SER A 276 2.25 -4.38 -8.04
N ALA A 277 1.32 -3.80 -7.27
CA ALA A 277 -0.12 -3.86 -7.54
C ALA A 277 -0.58 -2.76 -8.51
N ASP A 278 0.26 -1.78 -8.83
CA ASP A 278 -0.14 -0.50 -9.42
C ASP A 278 0.21 -0.37 -10.92
N PHE A 279 0.41 -1.49 -11.62
CA PHE A 279 0.60 -1.49 -13.07
C PHE A 279 -0.73 -1.32 -13.84
N HIS A 280 -1.47 -0.25 -13.53
CA HIS A 280 -2.74 0.14 -14.13
C HIS A 280 -2.88 1.67 -14.04
N GLU A 281 -4.07 2.25 -14.29
CA GLU A 281 -4.34 3.68 -14.08
C GLU A 281 -4.11 4.06 -12.61
N HIS A 282 -2.87 4.40 -12.28
CA HIS A 282 -2.42 4.69 -10.92
C HIS A 282 -1.25 5.69 -10.91
N ALA A 283 -1.12 6.47 -9.83
CA ALA A 283 -0.06 7.47 -9.66
C ALA A 283 1.36 6.93 -9.90
N THR A 284 1.67 5.73 -9.38
CA THR A 284 2.97 5.07 -9.58
C THR A 284 3.23 4.78 -11.06
N ALA A 285 2.21 4.31 -11.78
CA ALA A 285 2.30 4.05 -13.21
C ALA A 285 2.54 5.33 -14.01
N TYR A 286 1.83 6.41 -13.68
CA TYR A 286 2.00 7.72 -14.34
C TYR A 286 3.38 8.33 -14.15
N LEU A 287 4.06 8.02 -13.04
CA LEU A 287 5.42 8.47 -12.80
C LEU A 287 6.47 7.60 -13.51
N ALA A 288 6.28 6.28 -13.49
CA ALA A 288 7.34 5.33 -13.81
C ALA A 288 7.23 4.69 -15.22
N ALA A 289 6.18 4.97 -16.00
CA ALA A 289 5.97 4.29 -17.28
C ALA A 289 7.16 4.50 -18.24
N GLU A 290 7.65 5.72 -18.40
CA GLU A 290 8.79 6.02 -19.27
C GLU A 290 10.11 5.44 -18.74
N LEU A 291 10.28 5.35 -17.41
CA LEU A 291 11.43 4.69 -16.79
C LEU A 291 11.56 3.24 -17.30
N PHE A 292 10.44 2.49 -17.27
CA PHE A 292 10.47 1.09 -17.71
C PHE A 292 10.78 0.94 -19.22
N GLU A 293 10.36 1.90 -20.03
CA GLU A 293 10.64 1.94 -21.47
C GLU A 293 12.10 2.26 -21.78
N LEU A 294 12.75 3.10 -20.93
CA LEU A 294 14.08 3.68 -21.18
C LEU A 294 15.25 2.83 -20.72
N HIS A 295 15.02 1.73 -20.00
CA HIS A 295 16.11 0.85 -19.58
C HIS A 295 16.93 0.38 -20.78
N ASP A 296 18.27 0.42 -20.63
CA ASP A 296 19.24 -0.09 -21.59
C ASP A 296 19.12 -1.62 -21.69
N ARG A 297 18.49 -2.11 -22.78
CA ARG A 297 18.21 -3.54 -22.99
C ARG A 297 19.47 -4.37 -23.32
N ASP A 298 20.55 -3.74 -23.68
CA ASP A 298 21.83 -4.43 -23.86
C ASP A 298 22.49 -4.78 -22.52
N ARG A 299 22.14 -4.06 -21.44
CA ARG A 299 22.71 -4.21 -20.10
C ARG A 299 21.72 -4.76 -19.07
N PHE A 300 20.45 -4.54 -19.27
CA PHE A 300 19.39 -4.91 -18.33
C PHE A 300 18.28 -5.68 -19.02
N ARG A 301 17.80 -6.72 -18.37
CA ARG A 301 16.55 -7.38 -18.67
C ARG A 301 15.55 -6.96 -17.61
N VAL A 302 14.40 -6.42 -17.99
CA VAL A 302 13.39 -5.92 -17.04
C VAL A 302 12.13 -6.76 -17.09
N VAL A 303 11.67 -7.17 -15.90
CA VAL A 303 10.52 -8.04 -15.69
C VAL A 303 9.51 -7.33 -14.80
N ALA A 304 8.23 -7.33 -15.17
CA ALA A 304 7.16 -6.90 -14.28
C ALA A 304 6.54 -8.09 -13.56
N CYS A 305 6.33 -7.95 -12.25
CA CYS A 305 5.57 -8.87 -11.40
C CYS A 305 4.32 -8.12 -10.90
N SER A 306 3.20 -8.30 -11.62
CA SER A 306 1.94 -7.58 -11.36
C SER A 306 0.99 -8.42 -10.53
N TYR A 307 0.53 -7.89 -9.40
CA TYR A 307 -0.52 -8.53 -8.59
C TYR A 307 -1.76 -7.65 -8.38
N GLY A 308 -1.83 -6.51 -9.06
CA GLY A 308 -3.02 -5.67 -9.10
C GLY A 308 -3.97 -5.97 -10.26
N PRO A 309 -5.07 -5.23 -10.35
CA PRO A 309 -6.08 -5.45 -11.38
C PRO A 309 -5.52 -5.21 -12.80
N ASP A 310 -6.08 -5.93 -13.75
CA ASP A 310 -6.00 -5.56 -15.16
C ASP A 310 -7.25 -4.75 -15.50
N ASP A 311 -7.08 -3.45 -15.67
CA ASP A 311 -8.17 -2.52 -15.96
C ASP A 311 -8.39 -2.32 -17.49
N GLY A 312 -7.60 -2.99 -18.34
CA GLY A 312 -7.67 -2.87 -19.78
C GLY A 312 -7.33 -1.47 -20.32
N SER A 313 -6.81 -0.57 -19.47
CA SER A 313 -6.55 0.83 -19.81
C SER A 313 -5.42 0.99 -20.84
N PRO A 314 -5.33 2.15 -21.51
CA PRO A 314 -4.16 2.50 -22.32
C PRO A 314 -2.85 2.45 -21.52
N THR A 315 -2.87 2.91 -20.28
CA THR A 315 -1.73 2.86 -19.35
C THR A 315 -1.30 1.42 -19.09
N ARG A 316 -2.25 0.52 -18.81
CA ARG A 316 -1.94 -0.91 -18.64
C ARG A 316 -1.29 -1.51 -19.88
N ARG A 317 -1.83 -1.26 -21.07
CA ARG A 317 -1.25 -1.77 -22.32
C ARG A 317 0.15 -1.23 -22.58
N ARG A 318 0.38 0.07 -22.32
CA ARG A 318 1.71 0.70 -22.43
C ARG A 318 2.71 0.02 -21.49
N LEU A 319 2.32 -0.22 -20.23
CA LEU A 319 3.18 -0.89 -19.25
C LEU A 319 3.50 -2.33 -19.66
N VAL A 320 2.51 -3.11 -20.13
CA VAL A 320 2.77 -4.47 -20.61
C VAL A 320 3.80 -4.50 -21.73
N ALA A 321 3.77 -3.52 -22.64
CA ALA A 321 4.72 -3.40 -23.74
C ALA A 321 6.11 -2.88 -23.31
N ALA A 322 6.21 -2.25 -22.15
CA ALA A 322 7.45 -1.63 -21.66
C ALA A 322 8.45 -2.64 -21.05
N PHE A 323 8.04 -3.87 -20.76
CA PHE A 323 8.85 -4.90 -20.12
C PHE A 323 9.26 -6.01 -21.08
N ASP A 324 10.44 -6.63 -20.87
CA ASP A 324 10.85 -7.84 -21.60
C ASP A 324 9.95 -9.04 -21.24
N ALA A 325 9.43 -9.06 -20.02
CA ALA A 325 8.44 -10.04 -19.57
C ALA A 325 7.48 -9.39 -18.57
N PHE A 326 6.19 -9.61 -18.77
CA PHE A 326 5.15 -9.17 -17.86
C PHE A 326 4.47 -10.39 -17.23
N ARG A 327 4.60 -10.56 -15.92
CA ARG A 327 4.10 -11.70 -15.16
C ARG A 327 2.93 -11.29 -14.28
N ASP A 328 1.75 -11.84 -14.56
CA ASP A 328 0.59 -11.72 -13.67
C ASP A 328 0.70 -12.78 -12.56
N ILE A 329 0.92 -12.32 -11.33
CA ILE A 329 1.10 -13.17 -10.15
C ILE A 329 -0.06 -13.12 -9.17
N ARG A 330 -1.24 -12.62 -9.59
CA ARG A 330 -2.43 -12.50 -8.73
C ARG A 330 -2.90 -13.83 -8.15
N GLY A 331 -2.79 -14.91 -8.91
CA GLY A 331 -3.18 -16.25 -8.48
C GLY A 331 -2.05 -17.11 -7.91
N SER A 332 -0.83 -16.55 -7.77
CA SER A 332 0.35 -17.28 -7.32
C SER A 332 0.59 -17.06 -5.83
N ASP A 333 0.93 -18.13 -5.11
CA ASP A 333 1.44 -18.05 -3.74
C ASP A 333 2.92 -17.61 -3.73
N ALA A 334 3.45 -17.31 -2.55
CA ALA A 334 4.81 -16.79 -2.41
C ALA A 334 5.89 -17.79 -2.88
N GLU A 335 5.65 -19.09 -2.80
CA GLU A 335 6.58 -20.13 -3.25
C GLU A 335 6.63 -20.19 -4.78
N GLN A 336 5.46 -20.11 -5.42
CA GLN A 336 5.34 -20.04 -6.89
C GLN A 336 6.00 -18.76 -7.43
N VAL A 337 5.80 -17.63 -6.76
CA VAL A 337 6.46 -16.36 -7.14
C VAL A 337 7.97 -16.48 -7.01
N GLN A 338 8.48 -17.03 -5.90
CA GLN A 338 9.91 -17.23 -5.69
C GLN A 338 10.51 -18.17 -6.73
N ALA A 339 9.83 -19.28 -7.04
CA ALA A 339 10.26 -20.22 -8.09
C ALA A 339 10.30 -19.54 -9.46
N MET A 340 9.30 -18.73 -9.79
CA MET A 340 9.23 -17.98 -11.04
C MET A 340 10.38 -16.95 -11.14
N LEU A 341 10.64 -16.16 -10.07
CA LEU A 341 11.73 -15.19 -10.05
C LEU A 341 13.10 -15.87 -10.19
N THR A 342 13.28 -17.03 -9.55
CA THR A 342 14.47 -17.86 -9.67
C THR A 342 14.66 -18.38 -11.11
N ALA A 343 13.60 -18.86 -11.75
CA ALA A 343 13.61 -19.35 -13.13
C ALA A 343 13.91 -18.23 -14.13
N GLU A 344 13.40 -17.02 -13.88
CA GLU A 344 13.70 -15.80 -14.66
C GLU A 344 15.13 -15.28 -14.43
N GLY A 345 15.87 -15.83 -13.47
CA GLY A 345 17.22 -15.39 -13.12
C GLY A 345 17.26 -13.96 -12.56
N VAL A 346 16.29 -13.60 -11.74
CA VAL A 346 16.19 -12.25 -11.18
C VAL A 346 17.36 -11.99 -10.22
N HIS A 347 18.11 -10.92 -10.48
CA HIS A 347 19.22 -10.45 -9.68
C HIS A 347 18.78 -9.43 -8.64
N ILE A 348 17.95 -8.47 -9.06
CA ILE A 348 17.45 -7.36 -8.24
C ILE A 348 15.94 -7.35 -8.30
N LEU A 349 15.29 -7.38 -7.14
CA LEU A 349 13.85 -7.16 -7.00
C LEU A 349 13.60 -5.76 -6.45
N VAL A 350 12.82 -4.97 -7.16
CA VAL A 350 12.42 -3.61 -6.76
C VAL A 350 10.97 -3.62 -6.36
N ASP A 351 10.70 -3.42 -5.07
CA ASP A 351 9.34 -3.28 -4.55
C ASP A 351 8.85 -1.83 -4.71
N LEU A 352 7.78 -1.66 -5.48
CA LEU A 352 7.14 -0.37 -5.74
C LEU A 352 5.92 -0.11 -4.83
N LYS A 353 5.70 -0.92 -3.80
CA LYS A 353 4.53 -0.81 -2.93
C LYS A 353 4.87 -0.42 -1.50
N GLY A 354 5.75 -1.15 -0.86
CA GLY A 354 5.98 -1.01 0.57
C GLY A 354 4.68 -1.12 1.38
N TYR A 355 4.55 -0.35 2.45
CA TYR A 355 3.40 -0.38 3.36
C TYR A 355 2.20 0.46 2.85
N THR A 356 1.89 0.37 1.55
CA THR A 356 0.69 1.00 0.97
C THR A 356 -0.48 0.00 0.83
N ARG A 357 -1.63 0.44 0.29
CA ARG A 357 -2.80 -0.44 0.10
C ARG A 357 -2.49 -1.60 -0.86
N HIS A 358 -3.17 -2.74 -0.65
CA HIS A 358 -3.05 -3.96 -1.46
C HIS A 358 -1.66 -4.61 -1.44
N VAL A 359 -0.86 -4.36 -0.40
CA VAL A 359 0.45 -5.00 -0.23
C VAL A 359 0.32 -6.52 0.00
N ARG A 360 1.26 -7.30 -0.55
CA ARG A 360 1.42 -8.74 -0.35
C ARG A 360 2.47 -8.98 0.74
N PHE A 361 2.03 -9.04 2.02
CA PHE A 361 2.94 -9.27 3.16
C PHE A 361 3.68 -10.60 3.06
N ASP A 362 3.07 -11.64 2.48
CA ASP A 362 3.69 -12.93 2.24
C ASP A 362 4.91 -12.85 1.30
N LEU A 363 4.91 -11.91 0.35
CA LEU A 363 6.07 -11.63 -0.51
C LEU A 363 7.12 -10.79 0.21
N LEU A 364 6.69 -9.75 0.95
CA LEU A 364 7.59 -8.88 1.71
C LEU A 364 8.29 -9.59 2.88
N ALA A 365 7.71 -10.69 3.38
CA ALA A 365 8.28 -11.45 4.47
C ALA A 365 9.44 -12.38 4.04
N ARG A 366 9.74 -12.44 2.75
CA ARG A 366 10.69 -13.38 2.17
C ARG A 366 11.80 -12.68 1.40
N ARG A 367 12.96 -13.34 1.36
CA ARG A 367 14.00 -13.01 0.40
C ARG A 367 13.64 -13.63 -0.95
N MET A 368 13.17 -12.79 -1.89
CA MET A 368 12.71 -13.21 -3.22
C MET A 368 13.79 -13.13 -4.30
N ALA A 369 14.82 -12.31 -4.09
CA ALA A 369 15.95 -12.12 -4.98
C ALA A 369 17.23 -11.85 -4.19
N PRO A 370 18.41 -12.03 -4.79
CA PRO A 370 19.72 -11.74 -4.17
C PRO A 370 19.82 -10.33 -3.60
N VAL A 371 19.32 -9.34 -4.34
CA VAL A 371 19.24 -7.94 -3.91
C VAL A 371 17.77 -7.49 -3.92
N GLN A 372 17.32 -6.87 -2.84
CA GLN A 372 15.95 -6.32 -2.71
C GLN A 372 15.97 -4.84 -2.38
N VAL A 373 15.16 -4.07 -3.10
CA VAL A 373 15.19 -2.60 -3.08
C VAL A 373 13.78 -2.05 -2.86
N ALA A 374 13.60 -1.18 -1.88
CA ALA A 374 12.38 -0.40 -1.69
C ALA A 374 12.46 0.89 -2.53
N TYR A 375 11.44 1.16 -3.36
CA TYR A 375 11.45 2.32 -4.23
C TYR A 375 10.05 2.87 -4.50
N LEU A 376 9.92 4.17 -4.53
CA LEU A 376 8.82 5.00 -5.04
C LEU A 376 7.48 4.89 -4.30
N GLY A 377 6.98 3.68 -3.98
CA GLY A 377 5.61 3.49 -3.49
C GLY A 377 5.38 3.96 -2.06
N TYR A 378 6.24 3.57 -1.13
CA TYR A 378 6.15 3.94 0.27
C TYR A 378 7.32 4.86 0.68
N PRO A 379 7.04 6.10 1.11
CA PRO A 379 8.08 7.07 1.45
C PRO A 379 8.54 6.93 2.91
N GLY A 380 9.27 5.87 3.23
CA GLY A 380 9.77 5.56 4.56
C GLY A 380 10.50 4.23 4.63
N THR A 381 11.03 3.88 5.81
CA THR A 381 11.68 2.58 6.05
C THR A 381 10.67 1.44 6.14
N MET A 382 11.05 0.25 5.67
CA MET A 382 10.30 -0.99 5.83
C MET A 382 10.54 -1.65 7.21
N GLY A 383 11.50 -1.15 7.99
CA GLY A 383 11.73 -1.53 9.39
C GLY A 383 12.24 -2.94 9.64
N GLY A 384 12.52 -3.72 8.60
CA GLY A 384 13.01 -5.09 8.66
C GLY A 384 14.21 -5.34 7.76
N ASP A 385 14.78 -6.54 7.85
CA ASP A 385 16.02 -6.91 7.15
C ASP A 385 15.76 -7.55 5.76
N VAL A 386 14.55 -7.43 5.23
CA VAL A 386 14.16 -8.03 3.93
C VAL A 386 14.59 -7.17 2.75
N MET A 387 14.59 -5.84 2.93
CA MET A 387 15.09 -4.91 1.92
C MET A 387 16.53 -4.53 2.23
N ASP A 388 17.39 -4.62 1.21
CA ASP A 388 18.80 -4.25 1.33
C ASP A 388 19.01 -2.75 1.20
N TYR A 389 18.23 -2.14 0.29
CA TYR A 389 18.37 -0.74 -0.07
C TYR A 389 17.03 -0.03 -0.13
N VAL A 390 17.07 1.28 0.11
CA VAL A 390 16.01 2.24 -0.24
C VAL A 390 16.58 3.33 -1.14
N ILE A 391 15.88 3.61 -2.25
CA ILE A 391 16.27 4.67 -3.16
C ILE A 391 15.66 5.98 -2.71
N GLY A 392 16.51 6.96 -2.47
CA GLY A 392 16.15 8.32 -2.10
C GLY A 392 17.05 9.34 -2.81
N ASP A 393 17.06 10.55 -2.31
CA ASP A 393 17.97 11.63 -2.72
C ASP A 393 18.40 12.43 -1.48
N ARG A 394 19.28 13.43 -1.68
CA ARG A 394 19.81 14.26 -0.58
C ARG A 394 18.74 15.01 0.22
N PHE A 395 17.53 15.17 -0.31
CA PHE A 395 16.42 15.82 0.39
C PHE A 395 15.59 14.83 1.19
N VAL A 396 15.15 13.73 0.58
CA VAL A 396 14.23 12.78 1.21
C VAL A 396 14.93 11.80 2.16
N THR A 397 16.17 11.41 1.86
CA THR A 397 16.99 10.51 2.69
C THR A 397 18.43 11.05 2.81
N PRO A 398 18.62 12.21 3.47
CA PRO A 398 19.98 12.73 3.65
C PRO A 398 20.83 11.69 4.40
N PRO A 399 22.16 11.62 4.16
CA PRO A 399 23.03 10.56 4.71
C PRO A 399 22.95 10.42 6.24
N GLU A 400 22.76 11.51 6.95
CA GLU A 400 22.60 11.54 8.41
C GLU A 400 21.34 10.81 8.92
N HIS A 401 20.37 10.50 8.03
CA HIS A 401 19.18 9.71 8.36
C HIS A 401 19.44 8.20 8.35
N GLN A 402 20.61 7.72 7.94
CA GLN A 402 20.91 6.27 7.91
C GLN A 402 20.54 5.53 9.22
N PRO A 403 20.73 6.09 10.43
CA PRO A 403 20.34 5.41 11.67
C PRO A 403 18.83 5.13 11.82
N LEU A 404 17.98 5.82 11.04
CA LEU A 404 16.53 5.69 11.02
C LEU A 404 16.02 4.66 10.00
N TYR A 405 16.93 4.02 9.27
CA TYR A 405 16.64 3.03 8.24
C TYR A 405 17.37 1.72 8.51
N ARG A 406 16.69 0.60 8.28
CA ARG A 406 17.34 -0.72 8.24
C ARG A 406 18.01 -0.95 6.89
N GLU A 407 17.39 -0.47 5.85
CA GLU A 407 17.89 -0.46 4.50
C GLU A 407 19.11 0.48 4.37
N ARG A 408 19.99 0.20 3.44
CA ARG A 408 21.07 1.12 3.08
C ARG A 408 20.54 2.20 2.14
N LEU A 409 20.92 3.44 2.39
CA LEU A 409 20.47 4.58 1.61
C LEU A 409 21.22 4.65 0.28
N VAL A 410 20.46 4.72 -0.82
CA VAL A 410 21.00 5.02 -2.15
C VAL A 410 20.58 6.43 -2.52
N ILE A 411 21.55 7.33 -2.57
CA ILE A 411 21.32 8.77 -2.76
C ILE A 411 21.43 9.10 -4.24
N MET A 412 20.28 9.33 -4.88
CA MET A 412 20.22 9.80 -6.27
C MET A 412 20.72 11.25 -6.37
N PRO A 413 21.42 11.66 -7.45
CA PRO A 413 22.06 12.98 -7.52
C PRO A 413 21.08 14.14 -7.63
N ASP A 414 19.96 13.98 -8.31
CA ASP A 414 19.03 15.06 -8.62
C ASP A 414 17.69 14.91 -7.87
N SER A 415 17.00 13.80 -8.07
CA SER A 415 15.73 13.46 -7.46
C SER A 415 15.59 11.94 -7.38
N TYR A 416 14.93 11.42 -6.36
CA TYR A 416 14.58 10.00 -6.28
C TYR A 416 13.37 9.65 -7.15
N GLN A 417 12.52 10.63 -7.47
CA GLN A 417 11.25 10.40 -8.13
C GLN A 417 11.42 10.35 -9.65
N ALA A 418 11.06 9.21 -10.25
CA ALA A 418 10.90 9.12 -11.71
C ALA A 418 9.75 10.02 -12.18
N ASN A 419 9.85 10.49 -13.42
CA ASN A 419 8.79 11.24 -14.10
C ASN A 419 8.64 10.74 -15.54
N ASP A 420 7.45 10.88 -16.08
CA ASP A 420 7.12 10.54 -17.48
C ASP A 420 6.96 11.83 -18.29
N ARG A 421 7.83 12.03 -19.30
CA ARG A 421 7.76 13.19 -20.21
C ARG A 421 6.63 13.08 -21.23
N ARG A 422 6.00 11.92 -21.35
CA ARG A 422 4.86 11.67 -22.25
C ARG A 422 3.51 12.01 -21.61
N ARG A 423 3.52 12.61 -20.42
CA ARG A 423 2.28 13.09 -19.80
C ARG A 423 1.59 14.10 -20.70
N PRO A 424 0.24 14.00 -20.90
CA PRO A 424 -0.49 14.88 -21.80
C PRO A 424 -0.32 16.38 -21.44
N LEU A 425 0.05 17.20 -22.43
CA LEU A 425 0.12 18.66 -22.31
C LEU A 425 -0.99 19.36 -23.10
N ASP A 426 -1.50 18.71 -24.15
CA ASP A 426 -2.34 19.37 -25.17
C ASP A 426 -3.85 19.15 -24.96
N ALA A 427 -4.22 18.57 -23.80
CA ALA A 427 -5.64 18.42 -23.48
C ALA A 427 -6.32 19.81 -23.36
N PRO A 428 -7.55 19.95 -23.87
CA PRO A 428 -8.29 21.20 -23.79
C PRO A 428 -8.43 21.68 -22.35
N VAL A 429 -8.13 22.96 -22.12
CA VAL A 429 -8.33 23.58 -20.79
C VAL A 429 -9.83 23.83 -20.62
N PRO A 430 -10.47 23.32 -19.58
CA PRO A 430 -11.88 23.57 -19.35
C PRO A 430 -12.13 25.04 -18.97
N ASP A 431 -13.37 25.51 -19.16
CA ASP A 431 -13.78 26.81 -18.67
C ASP A 431 -13.81 26.87 -17.14
N ARG A 432 -13.52 28.04 -16.57
CA ARG A 432 -13.63 28.28 -15.10
C ARG A 432 -15.02 27.91 -14.59
N ALA A 433 -16.08 28.33 -15.29
CA ALA A 433 -17.47 28.05 -14.92
C ALA A 433 -17.75 26.53 -14.89
N ALA A 434 -17.26 25.77 -15.87
CA ALA A 434 -17.40 24.32 -15.92
C ALA A 434 -16.69 23.61 -14.75
N CYS A 435 -15.72 24.28 -14.11
CA CYS A 435 -15.02 23.81 -12.94
C CYS A 435 -15.60 24.36 -11.62
N GLY A 436 -16.67 25.16 -11.66
CA GLY A 436 -17.26 25.84 -10.50
C GLY A 436 -16.38 26.95 -9.93
N LEU A 437 -15.40 27.44 -10.71
CA LEU A 437 -14.53 28.55 -10.33
C LEU A 437 -15.19 29.90 -10.66
N PRO A 438 -14.94 30.94 -9.87
CA PRO A 438 -15.41 32.28 -10.21
C PRO A 438 -14.78 32.79 -11.50
N PRO A 439 -15.45 33.66 -12.26
CA PRO A 439 -14.93 34.20 -13.51
C PRO A 439 -13.60 34.95 -13.31
N ASP A 440 -13.50 35.64 -12.19
CA ASP A 440 -12.34 36.39 -11.77
C ASP A 440 -11.87 35.97 -10.37
N GLY A 441 -10.69 36.42 -9.95
CA GLY A 441 -10.11 36.15 -8.64
C GLY A 441 -9.00 35.13 -8.69
N PHE A 442 -8.24 35.09 -7.60
CA PHE A 442 -7.07 34.24 -7.43
C PHE A 442 -7.50 32.80 -7.05
N VAL A 443 -6.98 31.80 -7.74
CA VAL A 443 -7.29 30.39 -7.50
C VAL A 443 -6.10 29.70 -6.85
N PHE A 444 -6.18 29.49 -5.54
CA PHE A 444 -5.33 28.52 -4.87
C PHE A 444 -5.82 27.12 -5.20
N CYS A 445 -4.89 26.16 -5.37
CA CYS A 445 -5.19 24.79 -5.71
C CYS A 445 -4.47 23.84 -4.73
N ALA A 446 -5.18 22.79 -4.27
CA ALA A 446 -4.59 21.72 -3.46
C ALA A 446 -5.25 20.38 -3.85
N PHE A 447 -4.71 19.72 -4.88
CA PHE A 447 -5.26 18.45 -5.40
C PHE A 447 -4.67 17.22 -4.74
N ASN A 448 -4.06 17.35 -3.56
CA ASN A 448 -3.67 16.24 -2.73
C ASN A 448 -4.90 15.49 -2.21
N ALA A 449 -4.72 14.19 -1.95
CA ALA A 449 -5.79 13.37 -1.40
C ALA A 449 -6.30 13.94 -0.06
N PRO A 450 -7.62 13.96 0.19
CA PRO A 450 -8.23 14.59 1.37
C PRO A 450 -7.63 14.13 2.71
N PHE A 451 -7.21 12.87 2.83
CA PHE A 451 -6.58 12.34 4.05
C PHE A 451 -5.24 13.00 4.39
N LYS A 452 -4.66 13.81 3.50
CA LYS A 452 -3.45 14.61 3.76
C LYS A 452 -3.76 16.00 4.35
N ILE A 453 -5.04 16.37 4.43
CA ILE A 453 -5.47 17.65 4.96
C ILE A 453 -5.66 17.52 6.47
N THR A 454 -4.74 18.06 7.26
CA THR A 454 -4.86 18.10 8.71
C THR A 454 -5.59 19.35 9.20
N PRO A 455 -6.19 19.35 10.42
CA PRO A 455 -6.83 20.56 10.98
C PRO A 455 -5.90 21.76 11.03
N ALA A 456 -4.63 21.55 11.38
CA ALA A 456 -3.61 22.61 11.48
C ALA A 456 -3.32 23.22 10.10
N LEU A 457 -3.08 22.40 9.09
CA LEU A 457 -2.86 22.85 7.72
C LEU A 457 -4.08 23.61 7.17
N PHE A 458 -5.28 23.03 7.36
CA PHE A 458 -6.51 23.68 6.91
C PHE A 458 -6.71 25.06 7.57
N GLY A 459 -6.36 25.19 8.86
CA GLY A 459 -6.33 26.48 9.56
C GLY A 459 -5.42 27.50 8.88
N VAL A 460 -4.23 27.08 8.42
CA VAL A 460 -3.32 27.94 7.64
C VAL A 460 -3.98 28.38 6.33
N TRP A 461 -4.58 27.45 5.58
CA TRP A 461 -5.25 27.79 4.33
C TRP A 461 -6.42 28.75 4.53
N MET A 462 -7.18 28.65 5.62
CA MET A 462 -8.25 29.60 5.93
C MET A 462 -7.69 30.98 6.23
N ARG A 463 -6.56 31.11 6.92
CA ARG A 463 -5.90 32.41 7.13
C ARG A 463 -5.35 33.01 5.82
N VAL A 464 -4.83 32.17 4.92
CA VAL A 464 -4.43 32.61 3.57
C VAL A 464 -5.65 33.18 2.82
N LEU A 465 -6.77 32.46 2.79
CA LEU A 465 -7.99 32.96 2.14
C LEU A 465 -8.49 34.25 2.78
N ALA A 466 -8.48 34.36 4.11
CA ALA A 466 -8.90 35.60 4.80
C ALA A 466 -8.04 36.81 4.40
N ARG A 467 -6.74 36.63 4.15
CA ARG A 467 -5.77 37.65 3.76
C ARG A 467 -5.75 37.97 2.26
N VAL A 468 -6.38 37.11 1.43
CA VAL A 468 -6.47 37.31 -0.03
C VAL A 468 -7.95 37.40 -0.42
N PRO A 469 -8.59 38.58 -0.34
CA PRO A 469 -9.99 38.75 -0.67
C PRO A 469 -10.31 38.33 -2.11
N GLY A 470 -11.49 37.74 -2.33
CA GLY A 470 -11.93 37.26 -3.65
C GLY A 470 -11.23 36.00 -4.16
N SER A 471 -10.26 35.44 -3.40
CA SER A 471 -9.64 34.15 -3.77
C SER A 471 -10.51 32.97 -3.38
N VAL A 472 -10.28 31.84 -4.06
CA VAL A 472 -10.88 30.54 -3.76
C VAL A 472 -9.81 29.49 -3.53
N LEU A 473 -10.16 28.43 -2.78
CA LEU A 473 -9.33 27.24 -2.62
C LEU A 473 -9.99 26.09 -3.38
N TRP A 474 -9.32 25.61 -4.42
CA TRP A 474 -9.78 24.53 -5.27
C TRP A 474 -9.16 23.20 -4.82
N LEU A 475 -9.97 22.36 -4.24
CA LEU A 475 -9.59 21.11 -3.60
C LEU A 475 -10.01 19.92 -4.45
N GLN A 476 -9.29 18.81 -4.35
CA GLN A 476 -9.82 17.54 -4.83
C GLN A 476 -11.05 17.16 -4.02
N GLN A 477 -12.07 16.60 -4.68
CA GLN A 477 -13.27 16.15 -4.01
C GLN A 477 -12.94 15.13 -2.92
N ALA A 478 -13.32 15.44 -1.70
CA ALA A 478 -13.29 14.53 -0.58
C ALA A 478 -14.43 13.48 -0.71
N GLY A 479 -14.44 12.50 0.18
CA GLY A 479 -15.48 11.49 0.23
C GLY A 479 -16.91 12.07 0.28
N ARG A 480 -17.89 11.25 0.56
CA ARG A 480 -19.31 11.65 0.49
C ARG A 480 -19.64 12.87 1.35
N ASP A 481 -19.12 12.88 2.58
CA ASP A 481 -19.42 13.92 3.59
C ASP A 481 -18.28 14.94 3.73
N GLY A 482 -17.10 14.67 3.14
CA GLY A 482 -15.89 15.45 3.36
C GLY A 482 -15.98 16.90 2.87
N ALA A 483 -16.63 17.16 1.74
CA ALA A 483 -16.86 18.52 1.27
C ALA A 483 -17.72 19.33 2.27
N GLY A 484 -18.77 18.70 2.83
CA GLY A 484 -19.61 19.30 3.87
C GLY A 484 -18.83 19.55 5.16
N ASN A 485 -17.96 18.63 5.55
CA ASN A 485 -17.10 18.78 6.73
C ASN A 485 -16.14 19.98 6.56
N LEU A 486 -15.45 20.07 5.42
CA LEU A 486 -14.53 21.18 5.13
C LEU A 486 -15.27 22.53 5.09
N ARG A 487 -16.47 22.59 4.51
CA ARG A 487 -17.28 23.83 4.53
C ARG A 487 -17.68 24.25 5.95
N ARG A 488 -18.08 23.30 6.80
CA ARG A 488 -18.36 23.59 8.22
C ARG A 488 -17.13 24.11 8.95
N GLU A 489 -15.98 23.51 8.68
CA GLU A 489 -14.70 23.93 9.27
C GLU A 489 -14.21 25.29 8.76
N ALA A 490 -14.50 25.66 7.50
CA ALA A 490 -14.24 27.00 6.97
C ALA A 490 -15.11 28.04 7.69
N ALA A 491 -16.42 27.79 7.81
CA ALA A 491 -17.34 28.66 8.54
C ALA A 491 -16.92 28.88 10.00
N ARG A 492 -16.50 27.80 10.71
CA ARG A 492 -15.99 27.90 12.08
C ARG A 492 -14.75 28.79 12.20
N ARG A 493 -13.98 28.94 11.13
CA ARG A 493 -12.79 29.80 11.05
C ARG A 493 -13.06 31.16 10.40
N GLY A 494 -14.33 31.52 10.21
CA GLY A 494 -14.72 32.82 9.68
C GLY A 494 -14.51 32.99 8.17
N VAL A 495 -14.34 31.92 7.42
CA VAL A 495 -14.23 31.95 5.96
C VAL A 495 -15.53 31.45 5.34
N ASP A 496 -16.00 32.20 4.33
CA ASP A 496 -17.18 31.81 3.56
C ASP A 496 -16.98 30.43 2.93
N PRO A 497 -17.85 29.44 3.25
CA PRO A 497 -17.77 28.08 2.73
C PRO A 497 -17.79 27.97 1.20
N ASP A 498 -18.40 28.92 0.50
CA ASP A 498 -18.49 28.91 -0.96
C ASP A 498 -17.16 29.27 -1.64
N ARG A 499 -16.18 29.77 -0.88
CA ARG A 499 -14.79 29.92 -1.33
C ARG A 499 -14.03 28.57 -1.43
N LEU A 500 -14.62 27.49 -0.98
CA LEU A 500 -14.10 26.13 -1.19
C LEU A 500 -14.77 25.49 -2.41
N VAL A 501 -14.00 25.33 -3.47
CA VAL A 501 -14.44 24.68 -4.72
C VAL A 501 -13.90 23.27 -4.74
N PHE A 502 -14.71 22.29 -5.15
CA PHE A 502 -14.33 20.87 -5.16
C PHE A 502 -14.27 20.31 -6.58
N ALA A 503 -13.11 19.77 -6.93
CA ALA A 503 -12.82 19.19 -8.22
C ALA A 503 -13.13 17.69 -8.23
N PRO A 504 -14.09 17.21 -9.05
CA PRO A 504 -14.36 15.79 -9.18
C PRO A 504 -13.16 15.05 -9.82
N HIS A 505 -13.11 13.73 -9.59
CA HIS A 505 -12.14 12.89 -10.28
C HIS A 505 -12.34 12.97 -11.80
N ARG A 506 -11.23 13.05 -12.55
CA ARG A 506 -11.20 13.12 -14.01
C ARG A 506 -10.08 12.22 -14.56
N PRO A 507 -10.18 11.75 -15.81
CA PRO A 507 -9.07 11.11 -16.51
C PRO A 507 -7.80 11.98 -16.47
N GLN A 508 -6.62 11.35 -16.52
CA GLN A 508 -5.34 12.03 -16.31
C GLN A 508 -5.16 13.29 -17.19
N ALA A 509 -5.49 13.22 -18.47
CA ALA A 509 -5.34 14.34 -19.40
C ALA A 509 -6.18 15.56 -18.99
N GLU A 510 -7.46 15.34 -18.64
CA GLU A 510 -8.36 16.39 -18.16
C GLU A 510 -7.91 16.91 -16.78
N HIS A 511 -7.44 16.00 -15.93
CA HIS A 511 -6.91 16.37 -14.62
C HIS A 511 -5.69 17.28 -14.75
N LEU A 512 -4.77 16.99 -15.64
CA LEU A 512 -3.60 17.83 -15.90
C LEU A 512 -4.00 19.18 -16.49
N ALA A 513 -4.88 19.21 -17.49
CA ALA A 513 -5.30 20.44 -18.15
C ALA A 513 -5.87 21.48 -17.19
N ARG A 514 -6.63 21.07 -16.17
CA ARG A 514 -7.26 21.97 -15.21
C ARG A 514 -6.27 22.69 -14.29
N TYR A 515 -5.02 22.20 -14.09
CA TYR A 515 -3.99 22.93 -13.33
C TYR A 515 -3.69 24.32 -13.92
N ARG A 516 -3.94 24.51 -15.24
CA ARG A 516 -3.75 25.80 -15.90
C ARG A 516 -4.74 26.88 -15.46
N LEU A 517 -5.84 26.51 -14.79
CA LEU A 517 -6.81 27.45 -14.24
C LEU A 517 -6.43 27.95 -12.84
N ALA A 518 -5.49 27.30 -12.19
CA ALA A 518 -5.01 27.68 -10.88
C ALA A 518 -3.82 28.65 -10.96
N ASP A 519 -3.65 29.48 -9.92
CA ASP A 519 -2.58 30.47 -9.84
C ASP A 519 -1.41 30.01 -8.97
N LEU A 520 -1.68 29.29 -7.88
CA LEU A 520 -0.68 28.77 -6.95
C LEU A 520 -1.15 27.47 -6.33
N PHE A 521 -0.29 26.45 -6.31
CA PHE A 521 -0.55 25.22 -5.61
C PHE A 521 -0.10 25.33 -4.15
N LEU A 522 -1.02 25.06 -3.22
CA LEU A 522 -0.77 24.97 -1.79
C LEU A 522 -0.56 23.50 -1.41
N ASP A 523 0.68 23.13 -1.13
CA ASP A 523 1.00 21.73 -0.80
C ASP A 523 0.54 21.34 0.60
N SER A 524 0.32 20.02 0.81
CA SER A 524 -0.10 19.44 2.09
C SER A 524 1.08 19.17 3.03
N PHE A 525 0.78 19.05 4.33
CA PHE A 525 1.72 18.70 5.39
C PHE A 525 0.99 17.97 6.53
N PRO A 526 1.61 16.97 7.20
CA PRO A 526 3.00 16.49 7.10
C PRO A 526 3.31 15.62 5.86
N TYR A 527 2.32 15.04 5.21
CA TYR A 527 2.51 14.25 4.00
C TYR A 527 2.36 15.14 2.76
N THR A 528 3.49 15.56 2.19
CA THR A 528 3.52 16.43 1.02
C THR A 528 2.98 15.77 -0.25
N GLY A 529 2.70 16.56 -1.27
CA GLY A 529 2.39 16.04 -2.61
C GLY A 529 3.63 15.41 -3.25
N HIS A 530 3.45 14.26 -3.85
CA HIS A 530 4.46 13.59 -4.65
C HIS A 530 4.08 13.72 -6.13
N THR A 531 3.22 12.83 -6.63
CA THR A 531 2.70 12.92 -8.00
C THR A 531 1.97 14.23 -8.26
N THR A 532 1.14 14.70 -7.33
CA THR A 532 0.36 15.94 -7.46
C THR A 532 1.22 17.19 -7.57
N VAL A 533 2.32 17.26 -6.82
CA VAL A 533 3.30 18.35 -6.96
C VAL A 533 4.05 18.23 -8.28
N SER A 534 4.49 17.03 -8.66
CA SER A 534 5.12 16.81 -9.96
C SER A 534 4.21 17.18 -11.12
N ASP A 535 2.90 16.88 -11.04
CA ASP A 535 1.90 17.25 -12.05
C ASP A 535 1.70 18.76 -12.12
N ALA A 536 1.62 19.45 -10.96
CA ALA A 536 1.54 20.91 -10.91
C ALA A 536 2.76 21.56 -11.60
N LEU A 537 3.97 21.11 -11.25
CA LEU A 537 5.21 21.60 -11.84
C LEU A 537 5.29 21.33 -13.36
N TRP A 538 4.87 20.11 -13.78
CA TRP A 538 4.79 19.75 -15.20
C TRP A 538 3.84 20.66 -15.99
N MET A 539 2.71 21.02 -15.39
CA MET A 539 1.71 21.90 -15.99
C MET A 539 2.08 23.39 -15.87
N GLY A 540 3.22 23.72 -15.26
CA GLY A 540 3.71 25.07 -15.11
C GLY A 540 3.07 25.86 -13.96
N LEU A 541 2.43 25.17 -13.01
CA LEU A 541 1.83 25.78 -11.83
C LEU A 541 2.87 25.87 -10.70
N PRO A 542 3.19 27.09 -10.18
CA PRO A 542 4.06 27.22 -9.02
C PRO A 542 3.47 26.56 -7.78
N VAL A 543 4.34 26.01 -6.93
CA VAL A 543 3.97 25.29 -5.71
C VAL A 543 4.65 25.93 -4.51
N VAL A 544 3.94 26.12 -3.42
CA VAL A 544 4.51 26.42 -2.09
C VAL A 544 4.41 25.19 -1.22
N THR A 545 5.53 24.80 -0.59
CA THR A 545 5.58 23.66 0.32
C THR A 545 6.28 23.98 1.63
N ARG A 546 6.01 23.18 2.66
CA ARG A 546 6.78 23.14 3.90
C ARG A 546 7.59 21.85 3.97
N MET A 547 8.90 21.95 4.07
CA MET A 547 9.79 20.83 4.30
C MET A 547 9.82 20.47 5.80
N GLY A 548 9.61 19.19 6.12
CA GLY A 548 9.72 18.66 7.48
C GLY A 548 10.95 17.77 7.66
N GLU A 549 10.87 16.82 8.61
CA GLU A 549 11.98 15.94 8.98
C GLU A 549 11.90 14.54 8.35
N THR A 550 10.70 14.09 7.98
CA THR A 550 10.46 12.72 7.51
C THR A 550 10.55 12.65 5.99
N PHE A 551 10.76 11.46 5.43
CA PHE A 551 10.78 11.26 3.98
C PHE A 551 9.57 11.92 3.30
N ALA A 552 8.35 11.53 3.72
CA ALA A 552 7.11 12.00 3.12
C ALA A 552 6.92 13.53 3.21
N SER A 553 7.47 14.18 4.22
CA SER A 553 7.39 15.63 4.41
C SER A 553 8.47 16.44 3.66
N ARG A 554 9.37 15.75 2.97
CA ARG A 554 10.53 16.36 2.27
C ARG A 554 10.43 16.20 0.74
N VAL A 555 9.54 15.35 0.25
CA VAL A 555 9.45 15.03 -1.19
C VAL A 555 9.19 16.26 -2.04
N ALA A 556 8.19 17.07 -1.72
CA ALA A 556 7.89 18.26 -2.51
C ALA A 556 9.06 19.26 -2.55
N ALA A 557 9.81 19.38 -1.44
CA ALA A 557 11.02 20.22 -1.39
C ALA A 557 12.09 19.68 -2.36
N GLY A 558 12.32 18.36 -2.41
CA GLY A 558 13.23 17.74 -3.37
C GLY A 558 12.81 18.01 -4.81
N LEU A 559 11.50 17.84 -5.12
CA LEU A 559 10.95 18.09 -6.46
C LEU A 559 11.11 19.55 -6.89
N LEU A 560 10.83 20.50 -5.99
CA LEU A 560 10.98 21.94 -6.26
C LEU A 560 12.44 22.32 -6.52
N ASN A 561 13.37 21.79 -5.74
CA ASN A 561 14.80 21.98 -5.99
C ASN A 561 15.23 21.41 -7.36
N ALA A 562 14.79 20.19 -7.69
CA ALA A 562 15.10 19.55 -8.96
C ALA A 562 14.42 20.23 -10.17
N ALA A 563 13.31 20.95 -9.94
CA ALA A 563 12.63 21.77 -10.94
C ALA A 563 13.18 23.22 -11.04
N GLY A 564 14.09 23.61 -10.15
CA GLY A 564 14.71 24.93 -10.15
C GLY A 564 13.90 26.02 -9.47
N LEU A 565 13.06 25.69 -8.47
CA LEU A 565 12.26 26.63 -7.67
C LEU A 565 12.50 26.48 -6.15
N PRO A 566 13.76 26.47 -5.65
CA PRO A 566 14.04 26.27 -4.23
C PRO A 566 13.46 27.34 -3.31
N GLU A 567 13.26 28.57 -3.80
CA GLU A 567 12.71 29.70 -3.07
C GLU A 567 11.23 29.57 -2.67
N THR A 568 10.54 28.55 -3.17
CA THR A 568 9.16 28.24 -2.80
C THR A 568 9.06 27.19 -1.71
N VAL A 569 10.20 26.73 -1.19
CA VAL A 569 10.30 25.82 -0.06
C VAL A 569 10.44 26.61 1.24
N THR A 570 9.63 26.25 2.24
CA THR A 570 9.69 26.83 3.59
C THR A 570 9.93 25.72 4.61
N THR A 571 10.31 26.09 5.84
CA THR A 571 10.52 25.13 6.94
C THR A 571 9.53 25.32 8.09
N ALA A 572 8.74 26.39 8.08
CA ALA A 572 7.74 26.69 9.10
C ALA A 572 6.38 27.03 8.45
N LEU A 573 5.27 26.75 9.14
CA LEU A 573 3.92 27.05 8.65
C LEU A 573 3.68 28.54 8.49
N ASP A 574 4.25 29.37 9.38
CA ASP A 574 4.12 30.84 9.26
C ASP A 574 4.83 31.36 8.00
N GLY A 575 6.00 30.81 7.68
CA GLY A 575 6.72 31.10 6.44
C GLY A 575 5.94 30.66 5.19
N TYR A 576 5.30 29.49 5.27
CA TYR A 576 4.43 28.97 4.22
C TYR A 576 3.23 29.91 3.98
N GLU A 577 2.52 30.33 5.05
CA GLU A 577 1.40 31.26 4.98
C GLU A 577 1.83 32.61 4.39
N ALA A 578 2.92 33.19 4.92
CA ALA A 578 3.44 34.48 4.47
C ALA A 578 3.84 34.44 2.99
N LEU A 579 4.47 33.34 2.54
CA LEU A 579 4.87 33.16 1.15
C LEU A 579 3.66 33.06 0.21
N ALA A 580 2.66 32.25 0.59
CA ALA A 580 1.44 32.08 -0.19
C ALA A 580 0.68 33.40 -0.37
N VAL A 581 0.54 34.19 0.70
CA VAL A 581 -0.11 35.52 0.66
C VAL A 581 0.70 36.52 -0.18
N ARG A 582 2.02 36.54 0.00
CA ARG A 582 2.90 37.42 -0.78
C ARG A 582 2.80 37.15 -2.27
N LEU A 583 2.88 35.87 -2.67
CA LEU A 583 2.79 35.47 -4.07
C LEU A 583 1.42 35.77 -4.69
N ALA A 584 0.34 35.70 -3.91
CA ALA A 584 -0.98 36.07 -4.40
C ALA A 584 -1.08 37.58 -4.72
N GLY A 585 -0.29 38.39 -4.07
CA GLY A 585 -0.18 39.85 -4.33
C GLY A 585 0.91 40.24 -5.34
N ASP A 586 1.65 39.26 -5.90
CA ASP A 586 2.78 39.50 -6.80
C ASP A 586 2.67 38.74 -8.12
N PRO A 587 1.83 39.19 -9.05
CA PRO A 587 1.65 38.52 -10.35
C PRO A 587 2.93 38.45 -11.19
N ALA A 588 3.86 39.39 -11.02
CA ALA A 588 5.10 39.43 -11.79
C ALA A 588 6.03 38.25 -11.39
N THR A 589 6.18 38.01 -10.09
CA THR A 589 6.94 36.87 -9.56
C THR A 589 6.29 35.54 -10.00
N LEU A 590 4.96 35.41 -9.89
CA LEU A 590 4.25 34.20 -10.35
C LEU A 590 4.44 33.95 -11.86
N ALA A 591 4.35 35.00 -12.68
CA ALA A 591 4.62 34.88 -14.12
C ALA A 591 6.09 34.49 -14.38
N GLY A 592 7.03 34.97 -13.57
CA GLY A 592 8.43 34.55 -13.59
C GLY A 592 8.58 33.06 -13.30
N TYR A 593 7.93 32.53 -12.27
CA TYR A 593 7.97 31.11 -11.92
C TYR A 593 7.35 30.24 -13.02
N ARG A 594 6.21 30.66 -13.59
CA ARG A 594 5.59 29.94 -14.72
C ARG A 594 6.51 29.85 -15.94
N ARG A 595 7.22 30.95 -16.29
CA ARG A 595 8.22 30.93 -17.37
C ARG A 595 9.38 29.99 -17.07
N ARG A 596 9.91 29.99 -15.83
CA ARG A 596 10.97 29.06 -15.40
C ARG A 596 10.51 27.61 -15.51
N LEU A 597 9.31 27.27 -15.03
CA LEU A 597 8.75 25.91 -15.13
C LEU A 597 8.52 25.50 -16.59
N ALA A 598 8.08 26.41 -17.46
CA ALA A 598 7.95 26.12 -18.89
C ALA A 598 9.29 25.77 -19.54
N ALA A 599 10.36 26.48 -19.19
CA ALA A 599 11.72 26.15 -19.63
C ALA A 599 12.23 24.85 -18.98
N ALA A 600 11.94 24.65 -17.70
CA ALA A 600 12.38 23.50 -16.90
C ALA A 600 11.90 22.14 -17.47
N ARG A 601 10.76 22.09 -18.15
CA ARG A 601 10.30 20.86 -18.82
C ARG A 601 11.32 20.26 -19.79
N ALA A 602 12.12 21.09 -20.43
CA ALA A 602 13.14 20.64 -21.38
C ALA A 602 14.54 20.51 -20.76
N THR A 603 14.81 21.13 -19.62
CA THR A 603 16.18 21.32 -19.12
C THR A 603 16.39 20.89 -17.67
N ALA A 604 15.33 20.84 -16.86
CA ALA A 604 15.48 20.51 -15.44
C ALA A 604 15.67 19.00 -15.21
N PRO A 605 16.56 18.63 -14.29
CA PRO A 605 16.79 17.22 -13.94
C PRO A 605 15.54 16.45 -13.55
N LEU A 606 14.55 17.12 -12.93
CA LEU A 606 13.27 16.51 -12.54
C LEU A 606 12.54 15.85 -13.71
N PHE A 607 12.67 16.42 -14.90
CA PHE A 607 11.95 15.98 -16.10
C PHE A 607 12.86 15.28 -17.13
N ASP A 608 14.14 15.06 -16.81
CA ASP A 608 15.07 14.31 -17.66
C ASP A 608 15.02 12.81 -17.35
N SER A 609 13.96 12.13 -17.84
CA SER A 609 13.78 10.70 -17.61
C SER A 609 14.95 9.84 -18.14
N PRO A 610 15.59 10.13 -19.31
CA PRO A 610 16.78 9.39 -19.73
C PRO A 610 17.95 9.52 -18.77
N ARG A 611 18.22 10.73 -18.25
CA ARG A 611 19.26 10.96 -17.25
C ARG A 611 18.94 10.22 -15.95
N PHE A 612 17.71 10.30 -15.49
CA PHE A 612 17.24 9.59 -14.31
C PHE A 612 17.44 8.07 -14.46
N THR A 613 17.05 7.50 -15.60
CA THR A 613 17.18 6.06 -15.86
C THR A 613 18.65 5.62 -15.80
N ARG A 614 19.57 6.37 -16.42
CA ARG A 614 21.01 6.05 -16.35
C ARG A 614 21.56 6.09 -14.92
N HIS A 615 21.14 7.06 -14.10
CA HIS A 615 21.53 7.11 -12.68
C HIS A 615 20.99 5.88 -11.93
N LEU A 616 19.74 5.50 -12.16
CA LEU A 616 19.14 4.33 -11.52
C LEU A 616 19.84 3.03 -11.93
N GLU A 617 20.19 2.90 -13.20
CA GLU A 617 20.97 1.76 -13.72
C GLU A 617 22.38 1.70 -13.12
N SER A 618 23.01 2.84 -12.93
CA SER A 618 24.30 2.93 -12.21
C SER A 618 24.15 2.45 -10.77
N ALA A 619 23.05 2.82 -10.09
CA ALA A 619 22.73 2.31 -8.76
C ALA A 619 22.56 0.79 -8.75
N TYR A 620 21.78 0.24 -9.68
CA TYR A 620 21.54 -1.21 -9.77
C TYR A 620 22.84 -1.97 -10.04
N ARG A 621 23.72 -1.45 -10.89
CA ARG A 621 25.03 -2.06 -11.13
C ARG A 621 25.87 -2.06 -9.86
N THR A 622 25.96 -0.95 -9.15
CA THR A 622 26.70 -0.86 -7.88
C THR A 622 26.18 -1.86 -6.84
N MET A 623 24.86 -1.98 -6.70
CA MET A 623 24.26 -2.96 -5.79
C MET A 623 24.61 -4.39 -6.18
N TRP A 624 24.52 -4.72 -7.48
CA TRP A 624 24.81 -6.04 -7.99
C TRP A 624 26.29 -6.39 -7.87
N ASP A 625 27.19 -5.49 -8.26
CA ASP A 625 28.63 -5.72 -8.20
C ASP A 625 29.10 -5.97 -6.75
N ARG A 626 28.54 -5.24 -5.77
CA ARG A 626 28.79 -5.51 -4.35
C ARG A 626 28.34 -6.90 -3.93
N HIS A 627 27.10 -7.27 -4.32
CA HIS A 627 26.56 -8.59 -4.01
C HIS A 627 27.40 -9.70 -4.66
N ALA A 628 27.75 -9.57 -5.92
CA ALA A 628 28.56 -10.53 -6.65
C ALA A 628 29.98 -10.70 -6.07
N ALA A 629 30.53 -9.63 -5.48
CA ALA A 629 31.80 -9.64 -4.74
C ALA A 629 31.66 -10.23 -3.31
N GLY A 630 30.46 -10.66 -2.89
CA GLY A 630 30.20 -11.18 -1.54
C GLY A 630 30.26 -10.10 -0.44
N LEU A 631 30.17 -8.82 -0.82
CA LEU A 631 30.19 -7.70 0.11
C LEU A 631 28.79 -7.41 0.65
N PRO A 632 28.66 -7.03 1.93
CA PRO A 632 27.36 -6.65 2.49
C PRO A 632 26.83 -5.37 1.84
N PRO A 633 25.50 -5.13 1.85
CA PRO A 633 24.93 -3.85 1.43
C PRO A 633 25.54 -2.67 2.19
N GLU A 634 25.79 -1.56 1.48
CA GLU A 634 26.34 -0.32 2.02
C GLU A 634 25.65 0.88 1.38
N SER A 635 25.49 1.97 2.14
CA SER A 635 24.96 3.23 1.60
C SER A 635 25.94 3.89 0.67
N PHE A 636 25.44 4.45 -0.42
CA PHE A 636 26.27 5.16 -1.40
C PHE A 636 25.49 6.27 -2.11
N THR A 637 26.24 7.22 -2.63
CA THR A 637 25.73 8.27 -3.52
C THR A 637 26.02 7.87 -4.96
N VAL A 638 24.98 7.93 -5.80
CA VAL A 638 25.12 7.71 -7.25
C VAL A 638 25.85 8.92 -7.85
N PRO A 639 26.96 8.72 -8.56
CA PRO A 639 27.66 9.84 -9.19
C PRO A 639 26.79 10.48 -10.28
N PRO A 640 26.82 11.82 -10.42
CA PRO A 640 26.16 12.50 -11.53
C PRO A 640 26.81 12.12 -12.86
N LEU A 641 25.98 11.89 -13.89
CA LEU A 641 26.39 11.53 -15.25
C LEU A 641 26.29 12.73 -16.20
#